data_942c32e9e1f11f8699eaf301c94cd277
#
_entry.id   942c32e9e1f11f8699eaf301c94cd277
#
_cell.length_a   1.000
_cell.length_b   1.000
_cell.length_c   1.000
_cell.angle_alpha   90.00
_cell.angle_beta   90.00
_cell.angle_gamma   90.00
#
_symmetry.space_group_name_H-M   'P 1'
#
loop_
_entity.id
_entity.type
_entity.pdbx_description
1 polymer ?
#
loop_
_entity_poly.entity_id
_entity_poly.type
_entity_poly.pdbx_seq_one_letter_code
_entity_poly.pdbx_strand_id
1 'polypeptide(L)'
;MTLLSPGFETKETTLSTTIVQSATGRAALVGKFQWGPAFQIVQITNEVELVNKFGQPDNNTADYFMSGANFLQYGNDLRVVRVLNTEKAKNATTLADNIEFTISNEGSNYKVGDTIKVKYNQSEIETGGKVTKVSTEGKIKGVFIPSGKIIAHAKAVGVYPSLNGYTVEVTSQSGNSGASITLTKVVTDSGLLLTDLETSRSNITKQSFLDSLKKYDMPAVSAIYAGEIGNSLEVEILARSAFKNTAPTLTMYPYGGERTAARNLIPYAPQNDNQYAFIVRRDGVVVESYVLSTVKGDKDVYGNSIYMDDFFARGASQYIYATAQGWVTGFSGIITLAGGVSANEASTNDHQNDPFVGAMMKGWDLFAERESIHVNLLIAGACAGESDAFSTVQKYAVAIGDERQDCLVLVSPPRSTVVNIPVTTAIDNLVHWREGSNNYNDNNMNINTTYAVIDGNYKYQYDKYNDVNRWIPLAADIAGLCARTDTVSQPWMSPAGYNRGQILNVVKLAIEPRKAHRDRLYQVAINPVIGAGGEGFILLGDKTATSVPSPFDRINVRRLFNMLKKNIGDSSKYKLFENNDNFTRASFRMEVSQYLNTIRSLGGIYDFRVQCDTTNNTADVIDRNEFVASMYIKPAKSINYILLNFTAVATGSDFDEIIGPANQA
;
A
#
# COMPACT_ATOMS: atom_id res chain seq x y z
N MET A 1 -16.76 36.02 -35.03
CA MET A 1 -17.44 37.27 -35.49
C MET A 1 -17.29 37.34 -36.98
N THR A 2 -18.35 37.58 -37.73
CA THR A 2 -18.30 37.82 -39.16
C THR A 2 -17.91 39.27 -39.41
N LEU A 3 -16.84 39.52 -40.16
CA LEU A 3 -16.44 40.89 -40.57
C LEU A 3 -17.59 41.49 -41.38
N LEU A 4 -18.11 42.60 -40.94
CA LEU A 4 -19.17 43.34 -41.58
C LEU A 4 -18.66 44.44 -42.56
N SER A 5 -17.35 44.66 -42.66
CA SER A 5 -16.68 45.55 -43.57
C SER A 5 -15.44 44.91 -44.17
N PRO A 6 -14.94 45.37 -45.35
CA PRO A 6 -13.67 44.86 -45.93
C PRO A 6 -12.51 45.08 -44.94
N GLY A 7 -11.88 44.02 -44.51
CA GLY A 7 -10.76 43.98 -43.57
C GLY A 7 -10.20 42.56 -43.50
N PHE A 8 -9.02 42.38 -42.89
CA PHE A 8 -8.50 41.05 -42.63
C PHE A 8 -8.38 40.85 -41.10
N GLU A 9 -8.71 39.66 -40.65
CA GLU A 9 -8.57 39.21 -39.27
C GLU A 9 -7.43 38.22 -39.21
N THR A 10 -6.41 38.52 -38.40
CA THR A 10 -5.33 37.56 -38.12
C THR A 10 -5.72 36.75 -36.90
N LYS A 11 -5.88 35.42 -37.10
CA LYS A 11 -6.05 34.47 -36.01
C LYS A 11 -4.74 33.77 -35.77
N GLU A 12 -4.08 34.06 -34.67
CA GLU A 12 -2.94 33.28 -34.24
C GLU A 12 -3.44 31.97 -33.65
N THR A 13 -3.13 30.87 -34.27
CA THR A 13 -3.37 29.53 -33.75
C THR A 13 -2.02 28.91 -33.44
N THR A 14 -1.72 28.73 -32.16
CA THR A 14 -0.50 28.03 -31.75
C THR A 14 -0.70 26.53 -32.01
N LEU A 15 -0.11 26.03 -33.07
CA LEU A 15 -0.06 24.60 -33.41
C LEU A 15 1.14 23.88 -32.78
N SER A 16 1.85 24.52 -31.86
CA SER A 16 2.95 23.89 -31.14
C SER A 16 2.38 22.99 -30.00
N THR A 17 2.15 21.75 -30.29
CA THR A 17 2.02 20.72 -29.28
C THR A 17 3.40 20.50 -28.65
N THR A 18 3.60 21.12 -27.48
CA THR A 18 4.82 20.91 -26.71
C THR A 18 4.73 19.52 -26.08
N ILE A 19 5.73 18.65 -26.26
CA ILE A 19 5.81 17.36 -25.56
C ILE A 19 5.87 17.64 -24.06
N VAL A 20 4.81 17.26 -23.32
CA VAL A 20 4.72 17.45 -21.87
C VAL A 20 5.57 16.41 -21.17
N GLN A 21 6.44 16.86 -20.28
CA GLN A 21 7.25 15.95 -19.48
C GLN A 21 6.39 15.28 -18.40
N SER A 22 6.28 13.96 -18.45
CA SER A 22 5.59 13.18 -17.44
C SER A 22 6.44 13.03 -16.17
N ALA A 23 5.78 12.91 -15.00
CA ALA A 23 6.47 12.64 -13.75
C ALA A 23 7.22 11.30 -13.81
N THR A 24 8.47 11.28 -13.35
CA THR A 24 9.39 10.12 -13.45
C THR A 24 9.70 9.46 -12.10
N GLY A 25 9.29 10.06 -10.98
CA GLY A 25 9.55 9.58 -9.62
C GLY A 25 8.41 8.77 -8.99
N ARG A 26 7.47 8.20 -9.77
CA ARG A 26 6.36 7.40 -9.26
C ARG A 26 6.78 5.97 -9.01
N ALA A 27 6.60 5.49 -7.77
CA ALA A 27 6.94 4.12 -7.40
C ALA A 27 5.69 3.27 -7.12
N ALA A 28 5.83 1.96 -7.32
CA ALA A 28 4.86 0.95 -6.95
C ALA A 28 5.45 0.00 -5.91
N LEU A 29 4.65 -0.36 -4.92
CA LEU A 29 4.97 -1.30 -3.87
C LEU A 29 3.82 -2.29 -3.68
N VAL A 30 4.10 -3.58 -3.73
CA VAL A 30 3.17 -4.64 -3.39
C VAL A 30 3.65 -5.31 -2.12
N GLY A 31 2.77 -5.49 -1.14
CA GLY A 31 3.21 -6.06 0.14
C GLY A 31 2.09 -6.38 1.12
N LYS A 32 2.49 -6.99 2.23
CA LYS A 32 1.64 -7.28 3.38
C LYS A 32 1.51 -6.05 4.26
N PHE A 33 0.29 -5.76 4.71
CA PHE A 33 0.00 -4.68 5.66
C PHE A 33 -1.09 -5.13 6.61
N GLN A 34 -1.18 -4.50 7.79
CA GLN A 34 -2.16 -4.87 8.80
C GLN A 34 -3.58 -4.43 8.45
N TRP A 35 -3.74 -3.37 7.66
CA TRP A 35 -5.01 -2.74 7.37
C TRP A 35 -5.05 -2.21 5.94
N GLY A 36 -6.21 -1.75 5.49
CA GLY A 36 -6.40 -1.08 4.21
C GLY A 36 -6.97 -2.00 3.12
N PRO A 37 -7.33 -1.40 1.97
CA PRO A 37 -7.93 -2.13 0.85
C PRO A 37 -6.93 -3.13 0.26
N ALA A 38 -7.37 -4.36 0.05
CA ALA A 38 -6.57 -5.39 -0.58
C ALA A 38 -6.79 -5.42 -2.10
N PHE A 39 -5.74 -5.75 -2.84
CA PHE A 39 -5.75 -5.84 -4.30
C PHE A 39 -6.29 -4.58 -4.98
N GLN A 40 -6.05 -3.42 -4.39
CA GLN A 40 -6.39 -2.11 -4.94
C GLN A 40 -5.16 -1.19 -4.87
N ILE A 41 -4.96 -0.40 -5.92
CA ILE A 41 -3.89 0.58 -5.96
C ILE A 41 -4.29 1.81 -5.15
N VAL A 42 -3.54 2.10 -4.09
CA VAL A 42 -3.73 3.29 -3.25
C VAL A 42 -2.54 4.21 -3.40
N GLN A 43 -2.78 5.47 -3.66
CA GLN A 43 -1.74 6.49 -3.70
C GLN A 43 -1.42 6.97 -2.28
N ILE A 44 -0.15 7.05 -1.96
CA ILE A 44 0.39 7.51 -0.68
C ILE A 44 1.44 8.58 -0.95
N THR A 45 1.32 9.70 -0.24
CA THR A 45 2.20 10.86 -0.43
C THR A 45 3.20 11.05 0.70
N ASN A 46 2.93 10.50 1.87
CA ASN A 46 3.79 10.63 3.06
C ASN A 46 3.58 9.45 4.03
N GLU A 47 4.49 9.31 5.00
CA GLU A 47 4.48 8.22 5.98
C GLU A 47 3.24 8.25 6.89
N VAL A 48 2.73 9.43 7.24
CA VAL A 48 1.52 9.54 8.08
C VAL A 48 0.30 8.97 7.36
N GLU A 49 0.18 9.25 6.07
CA GLU A 49 -0.87 8.68 5.23
C GLU A 49 -0.73 7.15 5.10
N LEU A 50 0.53 6.65 4.99
CA LEU A 50 0.80 5.21 4.97
C LEU A 50 0.29 4.53 6.26
N VAL A 51 0.58 5.11 7.43
CA VAL A 51 0.07 4.61 8.72
C VAL A 51 -1.46 4.66 8.78
N ASN A 52 -2.06 5.76 8.37
CA ASN A 52 -3.51 5.92 8.43
C ASN A 52 -4.27 4.95 7.53
N LYS A 53 -3.72 4.65 6.35
CA LYS A 53 -4.34 3.76 5.35
C LYS A 53 -4.04 2.28 5.59
N PHE A 54 -2.82 1.94 6.03
CA PHE A 54 -2.34 0.57 6.08
C PHE A 54 -1.98 0.05 7.47
N GLY A 55 -2.12 0.89 8.49
CA GLY A 55 -1.77 0.56 9.88
C GLY A 55 -0.27 0.70 10.15
N GLN A 56 0.11 0.48 11.41
CA GLN A 56 1.50 0.45 11.84
C GLN A 56 2.15 -0.89 11.47
N PRO A 57 3.48 -0.97 11.31
CA PRO A 57 4.15 -2.24 11.05
C PRO A 57 4.15 -3.17 12.26
N ASP A 58 4.14 -4.46 11.99
CA ASP A 58 4.44 -5.52 12.94
C ASP A 58 5.61 -6.39 12.45
N ASN A 59 5.87 -7.53 13.09
CA ASN A 59 6.98 -8.41 12.71
C ASN A 59 6.80 -9.03 11.31
N ASN A 60 5.56 -9.19 10.83
CA ASN A 60 5.24 -9.82 9.55
C ASN A 60 5.13 -8.81 8.40
N THR A 61 4.92 -7.54 8.71
CA THR A 61 4.66 -6.48 7.72
C THR A 61 5.76 -5.43 7.65
N ALA A 62 6.73 -5.48 8.58
CA ALA A 62 7.75 -4.45 8.74
C ALA A 62 8.58 -4.21 7.47
N ASP A 63 8.98 -5.24 6.74
CA ASP A 63 9.81 -5.10 5.54
C ASP A 63 9.11 -4.27 4.47
N TYR A 64 7.82 -4.49 4.27
CA TYR A 64 7.02 -3.75 3.29
C TYR A 64 6.70 -2.33 3.76
N PHE A 65 6.26 -2.21 5.01
CA PHE A 65 5.94 -0.89 5.58
C PHE A 65 7.17 0.02 5.61
N MET A 66 8.29 -0.49 6.13
CA MET A 66 9.53 0.28 6.22
C MET A 66 10.11 0.58 4.84
N SER A 67 9.97 -0.33 3.87
CA SER A 67 10.33 -0.04 2.47
C SER A 67 9.50 1.11 1.91
N GLY A 68 8.19 1.11 2.12
CA GLY A 68 7.32 2.22 1.71
C GLY A 68 7.68 3.54 2.40
N ALA A 69 7.87 3.51 3.73
CA ALA A 69 8.27 4.67 4.53
C ALA A 69 9.64 5.23 4.10
N ASN A 70 10.60 4.34 3.77
CA ASN A 70 11.92 4.74 3.28
C ASN A 70 11.83 5.45 1.93
N PHE A 71 11.07 4.91 0.97
CA PHE A 71 10.85 5.59 -0.30
C PHE A 71 10.26 6.99 -0.11
N LEU A 72 9.27 7.12 0.78
CA LEU A 72 8.57 8.39 1.05
C LEU A 72 9.45 9.47 1.69
N GLN A 73 10.66 9.15 2.14
CA GLN A 73 11.65 10.14 2.58
C GLN A 73 12.40 10.82 1.44
N TYR A 74 12.38 10.22 0.25
CA TYR A 74 13.04 10.73 -0.95
C TYR A 74 12.04 11.25 -1.98
N GLY A 75 10.84 10.65 -2.03
CA GLY A 75 9.78 10.95 -2.99
C GLY A 75 8.41 11.04 -2.32
N ASN A 76 7.40 11.47 -3.07
CA ASN A 76 6.04 11.72 -2.56
C ASN A 76 4.92 11.10 -3.42
N ASP A 77 5.23 10.17 -4.30
CA ASP A 77 4.21 9.48 -5.13
C ASP A 77 4.47 7.97 -5.11
N LEU A 78 3.92 7.31 -4.10
CA LEU A 78 3.99 5.86 -3.91
C LEU A 78 2.61 5.24 -4.15
N ARG A 79 2.55 4.23 -5.02
CA ARG A 79 1.38 3.41 -5.28
C ARG A 79 1.52 2.11 -4.52
N VAL A 80 0.66 1.90 -3.52
CA VAL A 80 0.72 0.73 -2.64
C VAL A 80 -0.43 -0.20 -2.95
N VAL A 81 -0.14 -1.50 -3.04
CA VAL A 81 -1.13 -2.58 -3.11
C VAL A 81 -0.91 -3.50 -1.92
N ARG A 82 -1.92 -3.60 -1.07
CA ARG A 82 -1.96 -4.60 -0.01
C ARG A 82 -2.35 -5.96 -0.60
N VAL A 83 -1.59 -6.99 -0.25
CA VAL A 83 -1.92 -8.39 -0.54
C VAL A 83 -2.15 -9.15 0.76
N LEU A 84 -2.94 -10.21 0.70
CA LEU A 84 -3.24 -11.06 1.85
C LEU A 84 -3.67 -12.46 1.38
N ASN A 85 -3.70 -13.39 2.31
CA ASN A 85 -4.22 -14.72 2.07
C ASN A 85 -5.77 -14.68 2.07
N THR A 86 -6.37 -14.72 0.87
CA THR A 86 -7.82 -14.60 0.68
C THR A 86 -8.63 -15.74 1.30
N GLU A 87 -8.01 -16.89 1.57
CA GLU A 87 -8.69 -18.04 2.18
C GLU A 87 -8.80 -17.93 3.71
N LYS A 88 -7.89 -17.20 4.34
CA LYS A 88 -7.79 -17.09 5.80
C LYS A 88 -8.11 -15.70 6.35
N ALA A 89 -7.93 -14.65 5.55
CA ALA A 89 -8.16 -13.28 5.99
C ALA A 89 -9.66 -13.02 6.23
N LYS A 90 -9.98 -12.37 7.35
CA LYS A 90 -11.35 -12.11 7.79
C LYS A 90 -11.51 -10.68 8.25
N ASN A 91 -12.67 -10.10 7.96
CA ASN A 91 -13.11 -8.84 8.55
C ASN A 91 -13.67 -9.09 9.94
N ALA A 92 -13.32 -8.23 10.89
CA ALA A 92 -13.97 -8.23 12.19
C ALA A 92 -15.45 -7.85 12.05
N THR A 93 -16.33 -8.52 12.76
CA THR A 93 -17.78 -8.31 12.68
C THR A 93 -18.42 -8.50 14.04
N THR A 94 -19.65 -7.99 14.20
CA THR A 94 -20.48 -8.28 15.36
C THR A 94 -20.88 -9.75 15.48
N LEU A 95 -20.69 -10.52 14.42
CA LEU A 95 -21.12 -11.91 14.32
C LEU A 95 -19.98 -12.93 14.47
N ALA A 96 -18.73 -12.45 14.52
CA ALA A 96 -17.58 -13.34 14.68
C ALA A 96 -17.42 -13.77 16.13
N ASP A 97 -17.18 -15.06 16.35
CA ASP A 97 -17.01 -15.67 17.66
C ASP A 97 -18.13 -15.23 18.63
N ASN A 98 -19.34 -15.62 18.35
CA ASN A 98 -20.49 -15.25 19.17
C ASN A 98 -20.78 -16.31 20.22
N ILE A 99 -21.49 -15.92 21.28
CA ILE A 99 -21.93 -16.83 22.35
C ILE A 99 -23.41 -17.11 22.15
N GLU A 100 -23.78 -18.37 21.98
CA GLU A 100 -25.17 -18.79 22.07
C GLU A 100 -25.59 -18.80 23.52
N PHE A 101 -26.81 -18.31 23.76
CA PHE A 101 -27.44 -18.35 25.07
C PHE A 101 -28.87 -18.86 24.96
N THR A 102 -29.34 -19.42 26.02
CA THR A 102 -30.73 -19.90 26.15
C THR A 102 -31.42 -19.19 27.33
N ILE A 103 -32.59 -18.62 27.04
CA ILE A 103 -33.47 -18.09 28.08
C ILE A 103 -34.30 -19.26 28.59
N SER A 104 -33.92 -19.87 29.72
CA SER A 104 -34.61 -21.03 30.29
C SER A 104 -35.81 -20.61 31.13
N ASN A 105 -35.80 -19.41 31.68
CA ASN A 105 -36.94 -18.79 32.33
C ASN A 105 -37.02 -17.32 31.93
N GLU A 106 -38.19 -16.91 31.41
CA GLU A 106 -38.40 -15.55 30.95
C GLU A 106 -38.62 -14.52 32.05
N GLY A 107 -38.92 -14.99 33.23
CA GLY A 107 -39.21 -14.13 34.40
C GLY A 107 -40.42 -13.21 34.20
N SER A 108 -40.52 -12.17 35.01
CA SER A 108 -41.60 -11.17 34.93
C SER A 108 -41.12 -9.78 35.39
N ASN A 109 -41.83 -8.74 34.98
CA ASN A 109 -41.59 -7.34 35.33
C ASN A 109 -40.29 -6.73 34.80
N TYR A 110 -39.69 -7.32 33.77
CA TYR A 110 -38.53 -6.74 33.07
C TYR A 110 -38.90 -5.66 32.08
N LYS A 111 -37.98 -4.76 31.82
CA LYS A 111 -38.12 -3.67 30.84
C LYS A 111 -36.97 -3.72 29.82
N VAL A 112 -37.26 -3.23 28.64
CA VAL A 112 -36.19 -2.99 27.64
C VAL A 112 -35.17 -2.01 28.20
N GLY A 113 -33.90 -2.38 28.14
CA GLY A 113 -32.80 -1.62 28.72
C GLY A 113 -32.31 -2.11 30.07
N ASP A 114 -33.00 -3.04 30.73
CA ASP A 114 -32.52 -3.69 31.97
C ASP A 114 -31.12 -4.31 31.75
N THR A 115 -30.26 -4.20 32.75
CA THR A 115 -28.85 -4.57 32.65
C THR A 115 -28.65 -6.07 32.84
N ILE A 116 -27.85 -6.66 31.98
CA ILE A 116 -27.40 -8.05 32.10
C ILE A 116 -25.93 -8.05 32.51
N LYS A 117 -25.68 -8.69 33.66
CA LYS A 117 -24.36 -8.89 34.22
C LYS A 117 -23.87 -10.29 33.93
N VAL A 118 -22.66 -10.40 33.44
CA VAL A 118 -21.98 -11.68 33.26
C VAL A 118 -20.89 -11.80 34.31
N LYS A 119 -20.85 -12.91 35.01
CA LYS A 119 -19.87 -13.17 36.09
C LYS A 119 -19.05 -14.42 35.74
N TYR A 120 -17.78 -14.43 36.08
CA TYR A 120 -16.91 -15.59 36.10
C TYR A 120 -16.39 -15.83 37.48
N ASN A 121 -16.68 -17.02 38.05
CA ASN A 121 -16.31 -17.37 39.43
C ASN A 121 -16.65 -16.24 40.42
N GLN A 122 -17.86 -15.68 40.38
CA GLN A 122 -18.36 -14.58 41.21
C GLN A 122 -17.84 -13.17 40.86
N SER A 123 -16.82 -13.04 40.00
CA SER A 123 -16.31 -11.74 39.57
C SER A 123 -17.10 -11.23 38.36
N GLU A 124 -17.58 -9.99 38.41
CA GLU A 124 -18.34 -9.37 37.31
C GLU A 124 -17.44 -9.01 36.17
N ILE A 125 -17.90 -9.35 34.94
CA ILE A 125 -17.28 -8.91 33.68
C ILE A 125 -18.20 -7.84 33.10
N GLU A 126 -17.70 -6.62 32.98
CA GLU A 126 -18.46 -5.52 32.37
C GLU A 126 -18.66 -5.76 30.88
N THR A 127 -19.75 -6.39 30.50
CA THR A 127 -20.07 -6.69 29.07
C THR A 127 -20.93 -5.62 28.44
N GLY A 128 -21.70 -4.84 29.20
CA GLY A 128 -22.70 -3.91 28.69
C GLY A 128 -23.96 -4.61 28.18
N GLY A 129 -24.23 -5.84 28.62
CA GLY A 129 -25.40 -6.61 28.25
C GLY A 129 -26.71 -5.94 28.67
N LYS A 130 -27.75 -6.06 27.84
CA LYS A 130 -29.09 -5.46 28.06
C LYS A 130 -30.21 -6.33 27.56
N VAL A 131 -31.40 -6.19 28.19
CA VAL A 131 -32.65 -6.72 27.70
C VAL A 131 -33.11 -5.90 26.50
N THR A 132 -33.33 -6.55 25.34
CA THR A 132 -33.70 -5.89 24.09
C THR A 132 -35.17 -6.00 23.77
N LYS A 133 -35.86 -7.04 24.27
CA LYS A 133 -37.28 -7.28 23.98
C LYS A 133 -37.96 -7.92 25.17
N VAL A 134 -39.15 -7.43 25.50
CA VAL A 134 -40.05 -7.98 26.54
C VAL A 134 -41.47 -8.14 25.98
N SER A 135 -42.24 -9.07 26.59
CA SER A 135 -43.66 -9.16 26.32
C SER A 135 -44.44 -8.06 27.04
N THR A 136 -45.75 -7.94 26.76
CA THR A 136 -46.68 -7.05 27.49
C THR A 136 -46.75 -7.34 28.98
N GLU A 137 -46.40 -8.55 29.42
CA GLU A 137 -46.31 -9.02 30.79
C GLU A 137 -44.92 -8.82 31.45
N GLY A 138 -44.01 -8.15 30.74
CA GLY A 138 -42.66 -7.96 31.23
C GLY A 138 -41.75 -9.21 31.22
N LYS A 139 -42.08 -10.23 30.40
CA LYS A 139 -41.26 -11.42 30.22
C LYS A 139 -40.16 -11.16 29.19
N ILE A 140 -38.95 -11.61 29.48
CA ILE A 140 -37.80 -11.41 28.55
C ILE A 140 -37.98 -12.27 27.33
N LYS A 141 -38.02 -11.63 26.13
CA LYS A 141 -38.10 -12.28 24.82
C LYS A 141 -36.86 -12.10 23.97
N GLY A 142 -35.97 -11.17 24.36
CA GLY A 142 -34.71 -10.94 23.68
C GLY A 142 -33.73 -10.25 24.61
N VAL A 143 -32.46 -10.62 24.47
CA VAL A 143 -31.35 -10.05 25.20
C VAL A 143 -30.17 -9.79 24.27
N PHE A 144 -29.37 -8.82 24.62
CA PHE A 144 -28.10 -8.55 23.99
C PHE A 144 -26.96 -8.75 25.02
N ILE A 145 -26.06 -9.66 24.73
CA ILE A 145 -24.87 -9.92 25.56
C ILE A 145 -23.65 -9.84 24.64
N PRO A 146 -22.84 -8.76 24.73
CA PRO A 146 -21.64 -8.61 23.91
C PRO A 146 -20.65 -9.76 24.14
N SER A 147 -20.43 -10.57 23.12
CA SER A 147 -19.62 -11.79 23.21
C SER A 147 -18.11 -11.50 23.31
N GLY A 148 -17.65 -10.42 22.71
CA GLY A 148 -16.21 -10.14 22.55
C GLY A 148 -15.43 -10.09 23.86
N LYS A 149 -15.96 -9.42 24.89
CA LYS A 149 -15.30 -9.35 26.21
C LYS A 149 -15.30 -10.68 26.95
N ILE A 150 -16.38 -11.43 26.82
CA ILE A 150 -16.50 -12.75 27.45
C ILE A 150 -15.51 -13.71 26.79
N ILE A 151 -15.41 -13.69 25.47
CA ILE A 151 -14.47 -14.51 24.71
C ILE A 151 -13.02 -14.12 24.99
N ALA A 152 -12.72 -12.82 25.03
CA ALA A 152 -11.40 -12.34 25.39
C ALA A 152 -11.00 -12.78 26.82
N HIS A 153 -11.93 -12.67 27.79
CA HIS A 153 -11.72 -13.14 29.13
C HIS A 153 -11.55 -14.67 29.17
N ALA A 154 -12.38 -15.43 28.44
CA ALA A 154 -12.30 -16.90 28.40
C ALA A 154 -10.95 -17.38 27.79
N LYS A 155 -10.43 -16.67 26.79
CA LYS A 155 -9.09 -16.92 26.24
C LYS A 155 -8.00 -16.59 27.28
N ALA A 156 -8.12 -15.48 28.00
CA ALA A 156 -7.15 -15.05 29.01
C ALA A 156 -7.06 -16.00 30.22
N VAL A 157 -8.21 -16.56 30.67
CA VAL A 157 -8.24 -17.53 31.78
C VAL A 157 -8.11 -18.98 31.33
N GLY A 158 -7.91 -19.25 30.07
CA GLY A 158 -7.64 -20.58 29.52
C GLY A 158 -8.81 -21.55 29.45
N VAL A 159 -10.07 -21.07 29.55
CA VAL A 159 -11.29 -21.91 29.48
C VAL A 159 -11.93 -21.95 28.08
N TYR A 160 -11.51 -21.08 27.16
CA TYR A 160 -12.03 -21.04 25.80
C TYR A 160 -11.76 -22.35 25.03
N PRO A 161 -12.69 -22.92 24.24
CA PRO A 161 -14.01 -22.38 23.90
C PRO A 161 -15.14 -22.73 24.90
N SER A 162 -14.83 -23.33 26.02
CA SER A 162 -15.79 -23.61 27.08
C SER A 162 -16.24 -22.31 27.78
N LEU A 163 -17.48 -22.28 28.23
CA LEU A 163 -18.01 -21.19 29.06
C LEU A 163 -18.26 -21.66 30.51
N ASN A 164 -17.57 -22.69 30.95
CA ASN A 164 -17.67 -23.18 32.32
C ASN A 164 -17.23 -22.09 33.32
N GLY A 165 -18.02 -21.90 34.38
CA GLY A 165 -17.78 -20.88 35.37
C GLY A 165 -18.42 -19.51 35.06
N TYR A 166 -18.98 -19.33 33.87
CA TYR A 166 -19.73 -18.11 33.55
C TYR A 166 -21.21 -18.24 33.97
N THR A 167 -21.71 -17.19 34.61
CA THR A 167 -23.11 -17.05 35.01
C THR A 167 -23.67 -15.72 34.54
N VAL A 168 -24.96 -15.69 34.25
CA VAL A 168 -25.65 -14.49 33.75
C VAL A 168 -26.71 -14.08 34.81
N GLU A 169 -26.72 -12.83 35.17
CA GLU A 169 -27.67 -12.24 36.10
C GLU A 169 -28.35 -11.04 35.46
N VAL A 170 -29.67 -10.96 35.51
CA VAL A 170 -30.41 -9.80 35.00
C VAL A 170 -30.80 -8.91 36.15
N THR A 171 -30.33 -7.68 36.16
CA THR A 171 -30.63 -6.68 37.18
C THR A 171 -31.60 -5.63 36.65
N SER A 172 -32.69 -5.39 37.33
CA SER A 172 -33.66 -4.34 37.03
C SER A 172 -33.94 -3.46 38.27
N GLN A 173 -34.33 -2.23 38.02
CA GLN A 173 -34.69 -1.25 39.06
C GLN A 173 -36.10 -1.47 39.64
N SER A 174 -36.90 -2.37 39.11
CA SER A 174 -38.33 -2.48 39.41
C SER A 174 -38.78 -3.78 40.08
N GLY A 175 -37.92 -4.45 40.84
CA GLY A 175 -38.34 -5.60 41.68
C GLY A 175 -38.79 -6.83 40.89
N ASN A 176 -38.07 -7.18 39.88
CA ASN A 176 -38.25 -8.32 38.97
C ASN A 176 -37.71 -9.61 39.59
N SER A 177 -38.24 -10.74 39.15
CA SER A 177 -37.78 -12.05 39.59
C SER A 177 -37.82 -13.12 38.53
N GLY A 178 -36.88 -14.04 38.62
CA GLY A 178 -36.96 -15.35 38.04
C GLY A 178 -36.43 -15.56 36.62
N ALA A 179 -35.86 -14.54 35.96
CA ALA A 179 -35.22 -14.78 34.65
C ALA A 179 -33.96 -15.63 34.81
N SER A 180 -33.81 -16.64 34.01
CA SER A 180 -32.62 -17.47 33.93
C SER A 180 -32.10 -17.53 32.48
N ILE A 181 -30.88 -17.05 32.30
CA ILE A 181 -30.19 -17.04 30.99
C ILE A 181 -28.91 -17.87 31.18
N THR A 182 -28.72 -18.82 30.30
CA THR A 182 -27.53 -19.69 30.31
C THR A 182 -26.74 -19.44 29.04
N LEU A 183 -25.44 -19.21 29.17
CA LEU A 183 -24.51 -19.21 28.07
C LEU A 183 -24.23 -20.67 27.66
N THR A 184 -24.55 -21.06 26.43
CA THR A 184 -24.53 -22.48 26.03
C THR A 184 -23.23 -22.89 25.39
N LYS A 185 -22.76 -22.14 24.42
CA LYS A 185 -21.48 -22.42 23.72
C LYS A 185 -20.97 -21.20 23.00
N VAL A 186 -19.69 -21.21 22.72
CA VAL A 186 -19.10 -20.28 21.75
C VAL A 186 -19.39 -20.81 20.35
N VAL A 187 -20.05 -19.99 19.54
CA VAL A 187 -20.21 -20.25 18.10
C VAL A 187 -19.06 -19.54 17.40
N THR A 188 -18.15 -20.32 16.87
CA THR A 188 -17.16 -19.83 15.91
C THR A 188 -17.86 -19.70 14.57
N ASP A 189 -18.57 -18.62 14.35
CA ASP A 189 -19.01 -18.28 13.00
C ASP A 189 -17.76 -17.84 12.22
N SER A 190 -17.57 -18.47 11.06
CA SER A 190 -16.50 -18.04 10.15
C SER A 190 -16.83 -16.62 9.71
N GLY A 191 -16.16 -15.63 10.28
CA GLY A 191 -16.36 -14.21 9.91
C GLY A 191 -16.45 -14.05 8.38
N LEU A 192 -17.06 -12.99 7.93
CA LEU A 192 -17.23 -12.72 6.49
C LEU A 192 -15.87 -12.77 5.79
N LEU A 193 -15.75 -13.67 4.80
CA LEU A 193 -14.54 -13.72 3.99
C LEU A 193 -14.37 -12.39 3.25
N LEU A 194 -13.14 -11.94 3.14
CA LEU A 194 -12.77 -10.69 2.47
C LEU A 194 -13.37 -10.54 1.07
N THR A 195 -13.42 -11.64 0.30
CA THR A 195 -14.02 -11.70 -1.03
C THR A 195 -15.47 -11.26 -1.05
N ASP A 196 -16.17 -11.35 0.07
CA ASP A 196 -17.56 -10.95 0.17
C ASP A 196 -17.76 -9.46 0.44
N LEU A 197 -16.81 -8.81 1.15
CA LEU A 197 -16.90 -7.39 1.48
C LEU A 197 -16.18 -6.47 0.50
N GLU A 198 -14.97 -6.80 0.05
CA GLU A 198 -14.19 -5.92 -0.84
C GLU A 198 -14.63 -5.97 -2.30
N THR A 199 -15.02 -7.15 -2.81
CA THR A 199 -15.56 -7.25 -4.17
C THR A 199 -17.00 -6.75 -4.29
N SER A 200 -17.65 -6.47 -3.18
CA SER A 200 -19.08 -6.22 -3.11
C SER A 200 -19.46 -5.00 -2.29
N ARG A 201 -18.66 -3.91 -2.29
CA ARG A 201 -19.14 -2.64 -1.70
C ARG A 201 -20.53 -2.22 -2.21
N SER A 202 -20.91 -2.65 -3.42
CA SER A 202 -22.25 -2.52 -4.00
C SER A 202 -23.20 -3.69 -3.69
N ASN A 203 -22.73 -4.81 -3.13
CA ASN A 203 -23.49 -6.06 -2.98
C ASN A 203 -23.45 -6.67 -1.58
N ILE A 204 -23.24 -5.89 -0.53
CA ILE A 204 -23.43 -6.38 0.85
C ILE A 204 -24.90 -6.62 1.18
N THR A 205 -25.75 -6.50 0.21
CA THR A 205 -27.10 -7.09 0.14
C THR A 205 -27.06 -8.61 -0.01
N LYS A 206 -25.90 -9.28 0.12
CA LYS A 206 -25.87 -10.73 0.02
C LYS A 206 -26.73 -11.34 1.10
N GLN A 207 -27.63 -12.21 0.66
CA GLN A 207 -28.59 -12.89 1.51
C GLN A 207 -27.90 -13.65 2.67
N SER A 208 -26.67 -14.16 2.47
CA SER A 208 -25.88 -14.81 3.50
C SER A 208 -25.51 -13.90 4.68
N PHE A 209 -25.16 -12.62 4.41
CA PHE A 209 -24.93 -11.63 5.46
C PHE A 209 -26.24 -11.29 6.18
N LEU A 210 -27.31 -11.05 5.44
CA LEU A 210 -28.64 -10.77 5.98
C LEU A 210 -29.21 -11.96 6.76
N ASP A 211 -28.96 -13.19 6.31
CA ASP A 211 -29.43 -14.40 7.00
C ASP A 211 -28.65 -14.68 8.29
N SER A 212 -27.36 -14.34 8.33
CA SER A 212 -26.59 -14.38 9.57
C SER A 212 -27.08 -13.35 10.61
N LEU A 213 -27.61 -12.20 10.14
CA LEU A 213 -28.21 -11.17 10.99
C LEU A 213 -29.51 -11.56 11.66
N LYS A 214 -30.36 -12.34 10.97
CA LYS A 214 -31.64 -12.80 11.51
C LYS A 214 -31.50 -13.67 12.76
N LYS A 215 -30.29 -14.15 13.01
CA LYS A 215 -29.97 -15.03 14.14
C LYS A 215 -29.75 -14.26 15.44
N TYR A 216 -29.45 -12.95 15.37
CA TYR A 216 -29.12 -12.11 16.51
C TYR A 216 -29.91 -10.81 16.44
N ASP A 217 -30.61 -10.43 17.51
CA ASP A 217 -31.35 -9.15 17.61
C ASP A 217 -30.38 -7.94 17.72
N MET A 218 -29.46 -7.82 16.78
CA MET A 218 -28.38 -6.81 16.79
C MET A 218 -28.18 -6.18 15.41
N PRO A 219 -27.77 -4.89 15.38
CA PRO A 219 -27.34 -4.27 14.14
C PRO A 219 -26.11 -4.96 13.54
N ALA A 220 -26.11 -5.14 12.23
CA ALA A 220 -24.97 -5.64 11.51
C ALA A 220 -23.93 -4.56 11.29
N VAL A 221 -22.80 -4.71 11.91
CA VAL A 221 -21.64 -3.86 11.70
C VAL A 221 -20.43 -4.74 11.44
N SER A 222 -19.62 -4.38 10.49
CA SER A 222 -18.37 -5.06 10.15
C SER A 222 -17.25 -4.06 9.98
N ALA A 223 -16.02 -4.48 10.25
CA ALA A 223 -14.85 -3.73 9.83
C ALA A 223 -14.80 -3.69 8.29
N ILE A 224 -14.38 -2.56 7.73
CA ILE A 224 -14.37 -2.39 6.26
C ILE A 224 -13.27 -3.21 5.59
N TYR A 225 -12.18 -3.51 6.32
CA TYR A 225 -11.05 -4.29 5.83
C TYR A 225 -10.78 -5.50 6.72
N ALA A 226 -10.23 -6.55 6.13
CA ALA A 226 -9.76 -7.70 6.88
C ALA A 226 -8.53 -7.33 7.70
N GLY A 227 -8.42 -7.89 8.90
CA GLY A 227 -7.26 -7.70 9.76
C GLY A 227 -7.60 -7.56 11.23
N GLU A 228 -6.60 -7.76 12.06
CA GLU A 228 -6.69 -7.74 13.51
C GLU A 228 -7.00 -6.34 14.06
N ILE A 229 -6.67 -5.28 13.31
CA ILE A 229 -7.06 -3.91 13.65
C ILE A 229 -8.59 -3.78 13.76
N GLY A 230 -9.35 -4.56 12.98
CA GLY A 230 -10.80 -4.61 13.11
C GLY A 230 -11.28 -5.03 14.48
N ASN A 231 -10.50 -5.83 15.23
CA ASN A 231 -10.84 -6.30 16.57
C ASN A 231 -10.70 -5.20 17.65
N SER A 232 -10.02 -4.10 17.33
CA SER A 232 -9.89 -2.94 18.22
C SER A 232 -10.99 -1.89 18.01
N LEU A 233 -11.89 -2.15 17.06
CA LEU A 233 -12.98 -1.24 16.74
C LEU A 233 -14.17 -1.46 17.67
N GLU A 234 -14.67 -0.36 18.22
CA GLU A 234 -15.93 -0.29 18.98
C GLU A 234 -16.87 0.70 18.27
N VAL A 235 -18.12 0.32 18.13
CA VAL A 235 -19.15 1.16 17.52
C VAL A 235 -20.25 1.41 18.53
N GLU A 236 -20.35 2.63 19.02
CA GLU A 236 -21.47 3.06 19.85
C GLU A 236 -22.57 3.58 18.95
N ILE A 237 -23.74 2.94 19.02
CA ILE A 237 -24.93 3.31 18.28
C ILE A 237 -25.96 3.85 19.25
N LEU A 238 -26.51 5.02 18.96
CA LEU A 238 -27.47 5.71 19.79
C LEU A 238 -28.71 6.09 19.00
N ALA A 239 -29.84 5.51 19.37
CA ALA A 239 -31.15 5.91 18.83
C ALA A 239 -31.56 7.27 19.41
N ARG A 240 -32.57 7.92 18.78
CA ARG A 240 -33.13 9.19 19.26
C ARG A 240 -33.56 9.17 20.72
N SER A 241 -34.07 8.05 21.22
CA SER A 241 -34.47 7.88 22.62
C SER A 241 -33.36 8.12 23.62
N ALA A 242 -32.12 7.84 23.25
CA ALA A 242 -30.94 8.08 24.11
C ALA A 242 -30.66 9.58 24.34
N PHE A 243 -31.24 10.48 23.52
CA PHE A 243 -31.07 11.93 23.60
C PHE A 243 -32.28 12.65 24.21
N LYS A 244 -33.39 11.97 24.43
CA LYS A 244 -34.64 12.57 24.97
C LYS A 244 -34.58 12.77 26.49
N ASN A 245 -33.77 11.99 27.20
CA ASN A 245 -33.67 12.07 28.66
C ASN A 245 -32.40 12.84 29.08
N THR A 246 -32.61 13.82 29.92
CA THR A 246 -31.65 14.72 30.56
C THR A 246 -30.49 13.99 31.22
N ALA A 247 -29.31 14.56 31.00
CA ALA A 247 -27.99 14.18 31.46
C ALA A 247 -27.38 12.96 30.73
N PRO A 248 -26.26 13.17 30.06
CA PRO A 248 -25.47 12.08 29.53
C PRO A 248 -24.95 11.27 30.70
N THR A 249 -25.42 10.03 30.82
CA THR A 249 -24.84 9.06 31.74
C THR A 249 -23.40 8.84 31.28
N LEU A 250 -22.46 9.32 32.09
CA LEU A 250 -21.04 9.01 31.94
C LEU A 250 -20.87 7.50 32.03
N THR A 251 -20.72 6.84 30.91
CA THR A 251 -20.41 5.42 30.91
C THR A 251 -18.88 5.29 30.95
N MET A 252 -18.35 4.69 32.02
CA MET A 252 -16.90 4.44 32.15
C MET A 252 -16.42 3.41 31.13
N TYR A 253 -15.26 3.65 30.53
CA TYR A 253 -14.59 2.68 29.68
C TYR A 253 -13.94 1.55 30.50
N PRO A 254 -13.83 0.35 29.90
CA PRO A 254 -13.09 -0.75 30.51
C PRO A 254 -11.60 -0.46 30.70
N TYR A 255 -11.08 0.63 30.15
CA TYR A 255 -9.67 1.05 30.24
C TYR A 255 -9.46 2.32 31.10
N GLY A 256 -10.41 2.71 31.93
CA GLY A 256 -10.21 3.73 32.98
C GLY A 256 -10.28 5.20 32.53
N GLY A 257 -10.91 5.53 31.39
CA GLY A 257 -11.15 6.90 30.92
C GLY A 257 -12.61 7.34 31.05
N GLU A 258 -12.88 8.61 31.43
CA GLU A 258 -14.22 9.20 31.34
C GLU A 258 -14.63 9.38 29.90
N ARG A 259 -15.82 8.86 29.53
CA ARG A 259 -16.41 9.14 28.20
C ARG A 259 -16.87 10.60 28.16
N THR A 260 -16.32 11.35 27.23
CA THR A 260 -16.91 12.63 26.84
C THR A 260 -18.37 12.39 26.43
N ALA A 261 -19.29 13.22 26.92
CA ALA A 261 -20.70 13.05 26.65
C ALA A 261 -20.95 12.85 25.14
N ALA A 262 -21.68 11.80 24.76
CA ALA A 262 -21.91 11.43 23.36
C ALA A 262 -22.41 12.61 22.48
N ARG A 263 -23.15 13.56 23.08
CA ARG A 263 -23.60 14.79 22.41
C ARG A 263 -22.48 15.65 21.85
N ASN A 264 -21.31 15.67 22.48
CA ASN A 264 -20.17 16.49 22.03
C ASN A 264 -19.34 15.79 20.94
N LEU A 265 -19.62 14.51 20.68
CA LEU A 265 -18.88 13.68 19.74
C LEU A 265 -19.60 13.51 18.40
N ILE A 266 -20.87 13.88 18.32
CA ILE A 266 -21.69 13.76 17.09
C ILE A 266 -22.02 15.14 16.53
N PRO A 267 -22.17 15.26 15.19
CA PRO A 267 -22.45 16.56 14.55
C PRO A 267 -23.83 17.14 14.94
N TYR A 268 -24.82 16.30 15.16
CA TYR A 268 -26.18 16.68 15.63
C TYR A 268 -26.92 15.45 16.19
N ALA A 269 -27.96 15.67 16.98
CA ALA A 269 -28.77 14.59 17.54
C ALA A 269 -29.76 14.02 16.48
N PRO A 270 -30.03 12.69 16.51
CA PRO A 270 -31.05 12.09 15.65
C PRO A 270 -32.40 12.80 15.73
N GLN A 271 -32.99 13.18 14.60
CA GLN A 271 -34.21 13.98 14.51
C GLN A 271 -35.50 13.14 14.55
N ASN A 272 -35.41 11.90 14.09
CA ASN A 272 -36.54 10.95 14.10
C ASN A 272 -36.07 9.55 14.57
N ASP A 273 -37.02 8.64 14.76
CA ASP A 273 -36.74 7.32 15.35
C ASP A 273 -36.07 6.34 14.36
N ASN A 274 -35.92 6.72 13.09
CA ASN A 274 -35.17 5.96 12.08
C ASN A 274 -33.70 6.42 11.96
N GLN A 275 -33.32 7.48 12.66
CA GLN A 275 -31.97 8.00 12.66
C GLN A 275 -31.20 7.53 13.89
N TYR A 276 -29.93 7.18 13.64
CA TYR A 276 -29.00 6.66 14.64
C TYR A 276 -27.69 7.42 14.58
N ALA A 277 -27.16 7.79 15.73
CA ALA A 277 -25.82 8.32 15.84
C ALA A 277 -24.83 7.17 16.00
N PHE A 278 -23.75 7.23 15.21
CA PHE A 278 -22.62 6.31 15.25
C PHE A 278 -21.41 7.04 15.79
N ILE A 279 -20.72 6.43 16.74
CA ILE A 279 -19.43 6.87 17.26
C ILE A 279 -18.49 5.68 17.15
N VAL A 280 -17.58 5.74 16.19
CA VAL A 280 -16.58 4.69 15.97
C VAL A 280 -15.32 5.02 16.74
N ARG A 281 -14.85 4.04 17.52
CA ARG A 281 -13.61 4.15 18.27
C ARG A 281 -12.65 3.05 17.86
N ARG A 282 -11.38 3.41 17.84
CA ARG A 282 -10.27 2.49 17.69
C ARG A 282 -9.38 2.62 18.92
N ASP A 283 -9.12 1.53 19.61
CA ASP A 283 -8.33 1.52 20.86
C ASP A 283 -8.84 2.54 21.89
N GLY A 284 -10.18 2.72 21.97
CA GLY A 284 -10.83 3.68 22.84
C GLY A 284 -10.87 5.13 22.36
N VAL A 285 -10.14 5.48 21.28
CA VAL A 285 -10.11 6.83 20.70
C VAL A 285 -11.18 6.96 19.63
N VAL A 286 -11.95 8.05 19.65
CA VAL A 286 -12.95 8.35 18.60
C VAL A 286 -12.24 8.67 17.29
N VAL A 287 -12.54 7.89 16.26
CA VAL A 287 -11.96 8.05 14.92
C VAL A 287 -12.98 8.57 13.91
N GLU A 288 -14.27 8.23 14.08
CA GLU A 288 -15.37 8.73 13.25
C GLU A 288 -16.63 8.93 14.07
N SER A 289 -17.46 9.90 13.64
CA SER A 289 -18.81 10.07 14.16
C SER A 289 -19.74 10.64 13.10
N TYR A 290 -20.95 10.11 13.00
CA TYR A 290 -21.96 10.55 12.03
C TYR A 290 -23.36 10.12 12.47
N VAL A 291 -24.38 10.71 11.84
CA VAL A 291 -25.78 10.34 12.02
C VAL A 291 -26.30 9.80 10.70
N LEU A 292 -26.86 8.59 10.73
CA LEU A 292 -27.38 7.89 9.56
C LEU A 292 -28.82 7.47 9.78
N SER A 293 -29.57 7.30 8.69
CA SER A 293 -30.95 6.84 8.69
C SER A 293 -31.09 5.48 8.02
N THR A 294 -32.01 4.67 8.53
CA THR A 294 -32.42 3.41 7.91
C THR A 294 -33.45 3.61 6.79
N VAL A 295 -33.94 4.84 6.58
CA VAL A 295 -34.97 5.16 5.57
C VAL A 295 -34.35 5.89 4.39
N LYS A 296 -34.54 5.35 3.19
CA LYS A 296 -34.09 5.96 1.96
C LYS A 296 -34.80 7.31 1.71
N GLY A 297 -33.98 8.34 1.40
CA GLY A 297 -34.47 9.69 1.16
C GLY A 297 -34.47 10.60 2.38
N ASP A 298 -34.15 10.08 3.56
CA ASP A 298 -33.97 10.87 4.77
C ASP A 298 -32.74 11.79 4.62
N LYS A 299 -32.84 13.00 5.20
CA LYS A 299 -31.81 14.04 5.06
C LYS A 299 -31.37 14.56 6.43
N ASP A 300 -30.15 15.05 6.47
CA ASP A 300 -29.63 15.80 7.61
C ASP A 300 -30.22 17.23 7.71
N VAL A 301 -29.79 17.96 8.73
CA VAL A 301 -30.20 19.36 8.95
C VAL A 301 -29.72 20.31 7.83
N TYR A 302 -28.79 19.87 6.99
CA TYR A 302 -28.22 20.62 5.88
C TYR A 302 -28.80 20.18 4.52
N GLY A 303 -29.70 19.18 4.48
CA GLY A 303 -30.32 18.66 3.27
C GLY A 303 -29.55 17.56 2.54
N ASN A 304 -28.45 17.05 3.10
CA ASN A 304 -27.69 15.94 2.53
C ASN A 304 -28.35 14.60 2.82
N SER A 305 -28.26 13.64 1.89
CA SER A 305 -28.73 12.28 2.11
C SER A 305 -27.90 11.58 3.20
N ILE A 306 -28.60 11.06 4.21
CA ILE A 306 -28.04 10.30 5.33
C ILE A 306 -28.49 8.85 5.32
N TYR A 307 -29.00 8.33 4.19
CA TYR A 307 -29.35 6.92 4.08
C TYR A 307 -28.10 6.05 4.26
N MET A 308 -28.18 5.10 5.17
CA MET A 308 -27.05 4.29 5.64
C MET A 308 -26.35 3.55 4.51
N ASP A 309 -27.10 2.84 3.66
CA ASP A 309 -26.52 2.04 2.59
C ASP A 309 -25.81 2.93 1.54
N ASP A 310 -26.36 4.10 1.21
CA ASP A 310 -25.73 5.06 0.29
C ASP A 310 -24.45 5.66 0.91
N PHE A 311 -24.47 5.91 2.23
CA PHE A 311 -23.31 6.45 2.95
C PHE A 311 -22.13 5.48 2.90
N PHE A 312 -22.35 4.22 3.23
CA PHE A 312 -21.31 3.20 3.21
C PHE A 312 -20.90 2.79 1.79
N ALA A 313 -21.85 2.71 0.85
CA ALA A 313 -21.56 2.36 -0.55
C ALA A 313 -20.58 3.36 -1.22
N ARG A 314 -20.69 4.67 -0.91
CA ARG A 314 -19.74 5.68 -1.42
C ARG A 314 -18.40 5.72 -0.68
N GLY A 315 -18.18 4.82 0.31
CA GLY A 315 -16.92 4.74 1.07
C GLY A 315 -16.68 5.90 2.02
N ALA A 316 -17.75 6.48 2.59
CA ALA A 316 -17.64 7.63 3.50
C ALA A 316 -17.03 7.27 4.86
N SER A 317 -17.14 6.01 5.31
CA SER A 317 -16.38 5.51 6.48
C SER A 317 -15.08 4.84 6.02
N GLN A 318 -14.03 5.00 6.82
CA GLN A 318 -12.73 4.37 6.63
C GLN A 318 -12.53 3.14 7.53
N TYR A 319 -13.43 2.88 8.49
CA TYR A 319 -13.26 1.85 9.50
C TYR A 319 -14.36 0.79 9.47
N ILE A 320 -15.62 1.19 9.27
CA ILE A 320 -16.75 0.27 9.41
C ILE A 320 -17.65 0.29 8.18
N TYR A 321 -18.42 -0.79 8.08
CA TYR A 321 -19.56 -0.94 7.20
C TYR A 321 -20.79 -1.37 8.01
N ALA A 322 -21.96 -0.80 7.69
CA ALA A 322 -23.24 -1.22 8.24
C ALA A 322 -24.33 -1.10 7.15
N THR A 323 -25.46 -1.77 7.36
CA THR A 323 -26.60 -1.74 6.42
C THR A 323 -27.90 -1.47 7.15
N ALA A 324 -28.80 -0.76 6.49
CA ALA A 324 -30.18 -0.53 6.95
C ALA A 324 -31.04 -1.80 6.90
N GLN A 325 -30.64 -2.80 6.11
CA GLN A 325 -31.38 -4.05 5.98
C GLN A 325 -31.25 -4.90 7.24
N GLY A 326 -32.39 -5.33 7.80
CA GLY A 326 -32.41 -6.09 9.04
C GLY A 326 -32.05 -5.28 10.29
N TRP A 327 -32.07 -3.94 10.20
CA TRP A 327 -31.74 -3.06 11.32
C TRP A 327 -32.69 -3.22 12.48
N VAL A 328 -32.14 -3.27 13.70
CA VAL A 328 -32.92 -3.37 14.94
C VAL A 328 -33.40 -1.98 15.37
N THR A 329 -34.71 -1.73 15.22
CA THR A 329 -35.29 -0.43 15.55
C THR A 329 -35.14 -0.10 17.02
N GLY A 330 -34.67 1.14 17.33
CA GLY A 330 -34.50 1.65 18.68
C GLY A 330 -33.25 1.12 19.40
N PHE A 331 -32.37 0.39 18.73
CA PHE A 331 -31.13 -0.09 19.33
C PHE A 331 -30.27 1.07 19.82
N SER A 332 -29.79 0.95 21.07
CA SER A 332 -28.76 1.85 21.63
C SER A 332 -27.81 1.01 22.48
N GLY A 333 -26.55 1.01 22.12
CA GLY A 333 -25.53 0.21 22.79
C GLY A 333 -24.16 0.32 22.12
N ILE A 334 -23.19 -0.38 22.69
CA ILE A 334 -21.84 -0.48 22.16
C ILE A 334 -21.66 -1.87 21.58
N ILE A 335 -21.17 -1.91 20.36
CA ILE A 335 -20.81 -3.11 19.62
C ILE A 335 -19.30 -3.15 19.50
N THR A 336 -18.67 -4.19 20.03
CA THR A 336 -17.25 -4.52 19.77
C THR A 336 -17.17 -5.47 18.59
N LEU A 337 -16.30 -5.17 17.65
CA LEU A 337 -16.04 -6.07 16.53
C LEU A 337 -14.99 -7.11 16.94
N ALA A 338 -15.12 -8.33 16.41
CA ALA A 338 -14.20 -9.43 16.68
C ALA A 338 -14.06 -10.36 15.47
N GLY A 339 -13.06 -11.26 15.51
CA GLY A 339 -12.82 -12.27 14.48
C GLY A 339 -12.08 -11.75 13.24
N GLY A 340 -11.60 -10.52 13.27
CA GLY A 340 -10.74 -9.99 12.23
C GLY A 340 -9.38 -10.70 12.22
N VAL A 341 -8.94 -11.14 11.04
CA VAL A 341 -7.68 -11.83 10.82
C VAL A 341 -7.00 -11.25 9.59
N SER A 342 -5.78 -10.74 9.74
CA SER A 342 -4.97 -10.28 8.61
C SER A 342 -4.33 -11.42 7.84
N ALA A 343 -4.17 -12.56 8.47
CA ALA A 343 -3.50 -13.76 7.94
C ALA A 343 -2.10 -13.47 7.38
N ASN A 344 -1.39 -12.50 7.95
CA ASN A 344 0.00 -12.14 7.61
C ASN A 344 0.97 -13.13 8.25
N GLU A 345 0.82 -14.42 7.95
CA GLU A 345 1.68 -15.48 8.48
C GLU A 345 3.12 -15.33 7.96
N ALA A 346 4.07 -15.91 8.71
CA ALA A 346 5.44 -15.99 8.23
C ALA A 346 5.51 -16.81 6.94
N SER A 347 6.28 -16.34 5.99
CA SER A 347 6.49 -17.03 4.72
C SER A 347 7.44 -18.21 4.87
N THR A 348 7.23 -19.23 4.03
CA THR A 348 8.08 -20.43 3.96
C THR A 348 9.12 -20.30 2.85
N ASN A 349 10.16 -21.12 2.88
CA ASN A 349 11.14 -21.18 1.80
C ASN A 349 10.66 -22.02 0.59
N ASP A 350 9.49 -22.60 0.69
CA ASP A 350 8.86 -23.35 -0.40
C ASP A 350 7.90 -22.45 -1.18
N HIS A 351 8.35 -21.98 -2.34
CA HIS A 351 7.58 -21.09 -3.19
C HIS A 351 6.26 -21.66 -3.73
N GLN A 352 6.12 -23.00 -3.77
CA GLN A 352 4.89 -23.66 -4.23
C GLN A 352 3.82 -23.67 -3.14
N ASN A 353 4.23 -23.73 -1.88
CA ASN A 353 3.34 -23.82 -0.72
C ASN A 353 3.27 -22.50 0.09
N ASP A 354 4.02 -21.48 -0.30
CA ASP A 354 3.92 -20.19 0.36
C ASP A 354 2.60 -19.49 0.00
N PRO A 355 1.75 -19.19 0.98
CA PRO A 355 0.41 -18.66 0.74
C PRO A 355 0.41 -17.26 0.10
N PHE A 356 1.55 -16.55 0.14
CA PHE A 356 1.66 -15.19 -0.36
C PHE A 356 2.31 -15.06 -1.73
N VAL A 357 3.03 -16.05 -2.22
CA VAL A 357 3.68 -15.96 -3.55
C VAL A 357 2.65 -15.67 -4.64
N GLY A 358 1.57 -16.43 -4.70
CA GLY A 358 0.48 -16.20 -5.67
C GLY A 358 -0.25 -14.87 -5.46
N ALA A 359 -0.47 -14.48 -4.20
CA ALA A 359 -1.11 -13.20 -3.86
C ALA A 359 -0.24 -12.01 -4.27
N MET A 360 1.09 -12.09 -4.08
CA MET A 360 2.04 -11.07 -4.50
C MET A 360 2.09 -10.92 -6.03
N MET A 361 2.12 -12.04 -6.77
CA MET A 361 2.05 -12.02 -8.24
C MET A 361 0.76 -11.34 -8.72
N LYS A 362 -0.39 -11.73 -8.15
CA LYS A 362 -1.68 -11.08 -8.45
C LYS A 362 -1.69 -9.58 -8.10
N GLY A 363 -0.98 -9.19 -7.04
CA GLY A 363 -0.79 -7.77 -6.70
C GLY A 363 0.03 -7.02 -7.75
N TRP A 364 1.08 -7.65 -8.30
CA TRP A 364 1.90 -7.07 -9.37
C TRP A 364 1.16 -6.99 -10.70
N ASP A 365 0.24 -7.91 -11.02
CA ASP A 365 -0.59 -7.86 -12.23
C ASP A 365 -1.38 -6.56 -12.36
N LEU A 366 -1.76 -5.95 -11.23
CA LEU A 366 -2.42 -4.65 -11.24
C LEU A 366 -1.56 -3.53 -11.85
N PHE A 367 -0.23 -3.72 -11.89
CA PHE A 367 0.70 -2.78 -12.49
C PHE A 367 1.14 -3.18 -13.89
N ALA A 368 0.65 -4.28 -14.46
CA ALA A 368 1.04 -4.74 -15.80
C ALA A 368 0.57 -3.80 -16.90
N GLU A 369 -0.61 -3.17 -16.75
CA GLU A 369 -1.19 -2.27 -17.74
C GLU A 369 -0.54 -0.88 -17.73
N ARG A 370 0.23 -0.56 -18.77
CA ARG A 370 0.96 0.72 -18.87
C ARG A 370 0.10 1.91 -19.29
N GLU A 371 -1.04 1.68 -19.97
CA GLU A 371 -1.85 2.76 -20.53
C GLU A 371 -2.70 3.44 -19.46
N SER A 372 -3.23 2.66 -18.51
CA SER A 372 -4.09 3.14 -17.42
C SER A 372 -3.29 3.48 -16.17
N ILE A 373 -2.15 2.78 -15.90
CA ILE A 373 -1.41 2.92 -14.66
C ILE A 373 0.01 3.42 -14.91
N HIS A 374 0.24 4.66 -14.54
CA HIS A 374 1.51 5.34 -14.73
C HIS A 374 2.42 5.19 -13.51
N VAL A 375 3.39 4.28 -13.58
CA VAL A 375 4.48 4.08 -12.61
C VAL A 375 5.80 3.96 -13.35
N ASN A 376 6.90 4.37 -12.71
CA ASN A 376 8.24 4.38 -13.32
C ASN A 376 9.22 3.49 -12.57
N LEU A 377 8.93 3.20 -11.29
CA LEU A 377 9.79 2.44 -10.39
C LEU A 377 8.95 1.34 -9.73
N LEU A 378 9.37 0.07 -9.84
CA LEU A 378 8.73 -1.06 -9.18
C LEU A 378 9.63 -1.56 -8.04
N ILE A 379 9.19 -1.41 -6.79
CA ILE A 379 9.96 -1.80 -5.59
C ILE A 379 9.70 -3.28 -5.31
N ALA A 380 10.26 -4.15 -6.14
CA ALA A 380 10.06 -5.60 -6.01
C ALA A 380 10.89 -6.22 -4.87
N GLY A 381 12.01 -5.59 -4.49
CA GLY A 381 12.89 -6.10 -3.45
C GLY A 381 12.36 -5.96 -2.02
N ALA A 382 11.23 -5.28 -1.78
CA ALA A 382 10.66 -5.15 -0.45
C ALA A 382 10.30 -6.51 0.20
N CYS A 383 9.94 -7.52 -0.59
CA CYS A 383 9.64 -8.87 -0.12
C CYS A 383 10.87 -9.74 0.17
N ALA A 384 12.08 -9.30 -0.19
CA ALA A 384 13.30 -10.10 -0.08
C ALA A 384 13.68 -10.47 1.36
N GLY A 385 13.21 -9.71 2.34
CA GLY A 385 13.47 -9.94 3.76
C GLY A 385 12.72 -11.12 4.37
N GLU A 386 11.66 -11.61 3.75
CA GLU A 386 10.78 -12.62 4.32
C GLU A 386 11.26 -14.04 4.07
N SER A 387 11.50 -14.40 2.80
CA SER A 387 11.81 -15.77 2.40
C SER A 387 12.56 -15.77 1.07
N ASP A 388 13.42 -16.77 0.87
CA ASP A 388 14.14 -16.97 -0.39
C ASP A 388 13.19 -17.25 -1.57
N ALA A 389 12.00 -17.82 -1.30
CA ALA A 389 10.94 -18.07 -2.28
C ALA A 389 10.49 -16.78 -3.02
N PHE A 390 10.60 -15.62 -2.39
CA PHE A 390 10.20 -14.35 -3.01
C PHE A 390 11.14 -13.88 -4.12
N SER A 391 12.28 -14.54 -4.35
CA SER A 391 13.06 -14.37 -5.58
C SER A 391 12.21 -14.62 -6.84
N THR A 392 11.28 -15.58 -6.78
CA THR A 392 10.32 -15.85 -7.86
C THR A 392 9.35 -14.67 -8.07
N VAL A 393 8.85 -14.07 -7.00
CA VAL A 393 7.98 -12.87 -7.07
C VAL A 393 8.73 -11.69 -7.68
N GLN A 394 10.00 -11.49 -7.30
CA GLN A 394 10.83 -10.44 -7.87
C GLN A 394 11.07 -10.66 -9.38
N LYS A 395 11.34 -11.92 -9.81
CA LYS A 395 11.44 -12.26 -11.23
C LYS A 395 10.15 -11.96 -11.99
N TYR A 396 9.00 -12.24 -11.37
CA TYR A 396 7.69 -11.92 -11.95
C TYR A 396 7.52 -10.41 -12.17
N ALA A 397 7.86 -9.61 -11.16
CA ALA A 397 7.85 -8.15 -11.30
C ALA A 397 8.83 -7.66 -12.38
N VAL A 398 9.99 -8.32 -12.54
CA VAL A 398 10.94 -8.02 -13.61
C VAL A 398 10.35 -8.34 -14.98
N ALA A 399 9.63 -9.45 -15.14
CA ALA A 399 8.96 -9.79 -16.39
C ALA A 399 7.91 -8.72 -16.77
N ILE A 400 7.14 -8.20 -15.79
CA ILE A 400 6.24 -7.06 -16.02
C ILE A 400 7.03 -5.82 -16.48
N GLY A 401 8.18 -5.54 -15.86
CA GLY A 401 9.05 -4.44 -16.28
C GLY A 401 9.56 -4.57 -17.71
N ASP A 402 9.92 -5.77 -18.12
CA ASP A 402 10.38 -6.09 -19.48
C ASP A 402 9.25 -5.96 -20.51
N GLU A 403 8.03 -6.35 -20.15
CA GLU A 403 6.85 -6.21 -21.01
C GLU A 403 6.44 -4.74 -21.14
N ARG A 404 6.33 -4.02 -20.05
CA ARG A 404 5.95 -2.60 -20.02
C ARG A 404 6.94 -1.69 -20.73
N GLN A 405 8.23 -1.90 -20.54
CA GLN A 405 9.34 -1.12 -21.10
C GLN A 405 9.34 0.40 -20.74
N ASP A 406 8.59 0.82 -19.75
CA ASP A 406 8.48 2.21 -19.28
C ASP A 406 8.89 2.39 -17.80
N CYS A 407 9.17 1.30 -17.09
CA CYS A 407 9.54 1.31 -15.67
C CYS A 407 10.89 0.63 -15.42
N LEU A 408 11.42 0.82 -14.21
CA LEU A 408 12.64 0.20 -13.72
C LEU A 408 12.30 -0.58 -12.46
N VAL A 409 12.72 -1.85 -12.37
CA VAL A 409 12.42 -2.76 -11.27
C VAL A 409 13.60 -2.82 -10.31
N LEU A 410 13.36 -2.56 -9.03
CA LEU A 410 14.38 -2.58 -8.00
C LEU A 410 14.29 -3.90 -7.22
N VAL A 411 15.38 -4.63 -7.18
CA VAL A 411 15.50 -5.99 -6.67
C VAL A 411 16.54 -6.03 -5.55
N SER A 412 16.22 -6.72 -4.46
CA SER A 412 17.15 -6.96 -3.33
C SER A 412 17.38 -8.47 -3.16
N PRO A 413 18.57 -8.88 -2.69
CA PRO A 413 18.86 -10.29 -2.40
C PRO A 413 18.07 -10.78 -1.18
N PRO A 414 17.86 -12.10 -1.02
CA PRO A 414 17.29 -12.65 0.20
C PRO A 414 18.10 -12.28 1.45
N ARG A 415 17.42 -12.06 2.58
CA ARG A 415 18.08 -11.71 3.86
C ARG A 415 19.12 -12.75 4.27
N SER A 416 18.82 -14.03 4.03
CA SER A 416 19.69 -15.18 4.31
C SER A 416 21.05 -15.12 3.62
N THR A 417 21.19 -14.38 2.51
CA THR A 417 22.44 -14.28 1.75
C THR A 417 23.48 -13.36 2.39
N VAL A 418 23.05 -12.35 3.15
CA VAL A 418 23.95 -11.27 3.62
C VAL A 418 23.87 -10.98 5.12
N VAL A 419 22.72 -11.15 5.77
CA VAL A 419 22.52 -10.74 7.15
C VAL A 419 23.11 -11.77 8.12
N ASN A 420 23.94 -11.31 9.05
CA ASN A 420 24.69 -12.13 10.01
C ASN A 420 25.62 -13.18 9.36
N ILE A 421 26.08 -12.91 8.16
CA ILE A 421 27.00 -13.77 7.38
C ILE A 421 28.35 -13.06 7.27
N PRO A 422 29.49 -13.77 7.38
CA PRO A 422 30.81 -13.19 7.13
C PRO A 422 30.90 -12.60 5.71
N VAL A 423 31.54 -11.44 5.56
CA VAL A 423 31.54 -10.67 4.29
C VAL A 423 31.94 -11.52 3.08
N THR A 424 32.99 -12.33 3.19
CA THR A 424 33.45 -13.18 2.07
C THR A 424 32.37 -14.18 1.64
N THR A 425 31.77 -14.88 2.61
CA THR A 425 30.69 -15.84 2.37
C THR A 425 29.44 -15.15 1.80
N ALA A 426 29.11 -13.97 2.31
CA ALA A 426 27.98 -13.18 1.80
C ALA A 426 28.19 -12.79 0.32
N ILE A 427 29.42 -12.41 -0.07
CA ILE A 427 29.75 -12.13 -1.48
C ILE A 427 29.62 -13.38 -2.34
N ASP A 428 30.07 -14.54 -1.85
CA ASP A 428 29.89 -15.81 -2.57
C ASP A 428 28.41 -16.17 -2.75
N ASN A 429 27.61 -16.04 -1.68
CA ASN A 429 26.16 -16.26 -1.70
C ASN A 429 25.46 -15.34 -2.70
N LEU A 430 25.79 -14.04 -2.71
CA LEU A 430 25.24 -13.07 -3.64
C LEU A 430 25.54 -13.43 -5.10
N VAL A 431 26.77 -13.86 -5.40
CA VAL A 431 27.16 -14.28 -6.73
C VAL A 431 26.39 -15.55 -7.14
N HIS A 432 26.35 -16.56 -6.25
CA HIS A 432 25.61 -17.79 -6.52
C HIS A 432 24.09 -17.54 -6.70
N TRP A 433 23.49 -16.69 -5.86
CA TRP A 433 22.10 -16.30 -6.03
C TRP A 433 21.87 -15.59 -7.36
N ARG A 434 22.79 -14.71 -7.76
CA ARG A 434 22.71 -13.98 -9.03
C ARG A 434 22.84 -14.89 -10.26
N GLU A 435 23.71 -15.88 -10.18
CA GLU A 435 24.00 -16.83 -11.27
C GLU A 435 23.07 -18.04 -11.30
N GLY A 436 22.32 -18.30 -10.21
CA GLY A 436 21.47 -19.49 -10.08
C GLY A 436 22.27 -20.77 -9.91
N SER A 437 23.27 -20.73 -9.04
CA SER A 437 24.16 -21.86 -8.77
C SER A 437 24.14 -22.27 -7.30
N ASN A 438 24.71 -23.44 -6.98
CA ASN A 438 24.73 -24.04 -5.65
C ASN A 438 23.31 -24.19 -5.04
N ASN A 439 23.09 -23.66 -3.83
CA ASN A 439 21.83 -23.77 -3.09
C ASN A 439 20.70 -22.88 -3.66
N TYR A 440 20.96 -22.10 -4.70
CA TYR A 440 20.03 -21.15 -5.30
C TYR A 440 19.47 -21.61 -6.66
N ASN A 441 19.38 -22.93 -6.90
CA ASN A 441 18.91 -23.46 -8.18
C ASN A 441 17.50 -23.00 -8.54
N ASP A 442 16.59 -22.94 -7.56
CA ASP A 442 15.18 -22.54 -7.76
C ASP A 442 14.94 -21.08 -7.36
N ASN A 443 15.47 -20.66 -6.21
CA ASN A 443 15.26 -19.32 -5.64
C ASN A 443 16.44 -18.39 -5.97
N ASN A 444 16.64 -18.10 -7.25
CA ASN A 444 17.76 -17.29 -7.76
C ASN A 444 17.29 -16.02 -8.46
N MET A 445 18.25 -15.19 -8.88
CA MET A 445 18.04 -13.98 -9.69
C MET A 445 18.84 -14.07 -11.00
N ASN A 446 18.85 -15.22 -11.65
CA ASN A 446 19.46 -15.37 -12.96
C ASN A 446 18.58 -14.76 -14.03
N ILE A 447 18.70 -13.44 -14.20
CA ILE A 447 17.99 -12.62 -15.20
C ILE A 447 18.99 -11.86 -16.05
N ASN A 448 18.61 -11.56 -17.29
CA ASN A 448 19.41 -10.71 -18.17
C ASN A 448 18.52 -9.65 -18.81
N THR A 449 18.37 -8.53 -18.11
CA THR A 449 17.54 -7.42 -18.56
C THR A 449 18.14 -6.08 -18.19
N THR A 450 17.81 -5.06 -18.97
CA THR A 450 18.18 -3.68 -18.68
C THR A 450 17.14 -2.93 -17.86
N TYR A 451 15.98 -3.55 -17.62
CA TYR A 451 14.86 -2.95 -16.86
C TYR A 451 14.89 -3.29 -15.36
N ALA A 452 15.87 -4.05 -14.90
CA ALA A 452 16.05 -4.33 -13.48
C ALA A 452 17.37 -3.77 -12.95
N VAL A 453 17.38 -3.44 -11.65
CA VAL A 453 18.56 -3.00 -10.87
C VAL A 453 18.61 -3.83 -9.61
N ILE A 454 19.77 -4.40 -9.32
CA ILE A 454 19.98 -5.30 -8.18
C ILE A 454 20.93 -4.62 -7.20
N ASP A 455 20.52 -4.52 -5.94
CA ASP A 455 21.41 -4.16 -4.83
C ASP A 455 22.05 -5.41 -4.19
N GLY A 456 23.04 -5.21 -3.33
CA GLY A 456 23.77 -6.30 -2.69
C GLY A 456 23.87 -6.18 -1.18
N ASN A 457 22.94 -5.49 -0.50
CA ASN A 457 23.07 -5.25 0.94
C ASN A 457 21.73 -5.08 1.66
N TYR A 458 21.78 -5.01 2.99
CA TYR A 458 20.71 -4.64 3.89
C TYR A 458 21.15 -3.53 4.81
N LYS A 459 20.22 -2.65 5.19
CA LYS A 459 20.45 -1.65 6.24
C LYS A 459 19.81 -2.06 7.55
N TYR A 460 20.46 -1.76 8.67
CA TYR A 460 19.91 -1.87 10.01
C TYR A 460 19.29 -0.52 10.37
N GLN A 461 17.97 -0.49 10.59
CA GLN A 461 17.19 0.71 10.77
C GLN A 461 16.33 0.61 12.03
N TYR A 462 16.16 1.72 12.75
CA TYR A 462 15.26 1.82 13.89
C TYR A 462 13.79 1.91 13.45
N ASP A 463 12.99 1.00 13.99
CA ASP A 463 11.53 0.99 13.87
C ASP A 463 10.93 1.72 15.08
N LYS A 464 10.53 2.95 14.88
CA LYS A 464 9.97 3.84 15.93
C LYS A 464 8.60 3.41 16.44
N TYR A 465 7.90 2.52 15.72
CA TYR A 465 6.57 2.06 16.10
C TYR A 465 6.62 0.90 17.10
N ASN A 466 7.68 0.09 17.04
CA ASN A 466 7.87 -1.08 17.88
C ASN A 466 9.08 -0.98 18.84
N ASP A 467 9.80 0.14 18.80
CA ASP A 467 11.03 0.38 19.60
C ASP A 467 12.09 -0.72 19.41
N VAL A 468 12.30 -1.14 18.15
CA VAL A 468 13.28 -2.17 17.78
C VAL A 468 14.05 -1.78 16.52
N ASN A 469 15.24 -2.35 16.36
CA ASN A 469 15.98 -2.20 15.11
C ASN A 469 15.71 -3.41 14.19
N ARG A 470 15.57 -3.16 12.89
CA ARG A 470 15.27 -4.18 11.87
C ARG A 470 16.25 -4.12 10.70
N TRP A 471 16.47 -5.27 10.10
CA TRP A 471 17.17 -5.36 8.82
C TRP A 471 16.18 -5.16 7.69
N ILE A 472 16.37 -4.11 6.88
CA ILE A 472 15.46 -3.73 5.79
C ILE A 472 16.22 -3.80 4.46
N PRO A 473 15.62 -4.38 3.39
CA PRO A 473 16.20 -4.41 2.05
C PRO A 473 16.29 -3.02 1.43
N LEU A 474 17.25 -2.80 0.53
CA LEU A 474 17.60 -1.47 0.01
C LEU A 474 16.85 -1.06 -1.28
N ALA A 475 16.08 -1.95 -1.90
CA ALA A 475 15.38 -1.66 -3.16
C ALA A 475 14.56 -0.36 -3.11
N ALA A 476 13.87 -0.13 -1.99
CA ALA A 476 13.05 1.07 -1.79
C ALA A 476 13.89 2.35 -1.66
N ASP A 477 15.04 2.25 -1.01
CA ASP A 477 15.98 3.38 -0.93
C ASP A 477 16.55 3.73 -2.31
N ILE A 478 16.92 2.72 -3.11
CA ILE A 478 17.42 2.95 -4.48
C ILE A 478 16.33 3.57 -5.37
N ALA A 479 15.07 3.09 -5.25
CA ALA A 479 13.94 3.74 -5.90
C ALA A 479 13.80 5.20 -5.45
N GLY A 480 13.96 5.45 -4.15
CA GLY A 480 13.94 6.77 -3.56
C GLY A 480 15.06 7.67 -4.08
N LEU A 481 16.29 7.15 -4.20
CA LEU A 481 17.41 7.87 -4.81
C LEU A 481 17.13 8.25 -6.26
N CYS A 482 16.46 7.37 -7.04
CA CYS A 482 16.00 7.70 -8.37
C CYS A 482 14.99 8.86 -8.36
N ALA A 483 13.98 8.80 -7.48
CA ALA A 483 12.96 9.84 -7.35
C ALA A 483 13.56 11.18 -6.87
N ARG A 484 14.47 11.13 -5.88
CA ARG A 484 15.20 12.33 -5.41
C ARG A 484 16.05 12.94 -6.52
N THR A 485 16.72 12.11 -7.33
CA THR A 485 17.53 12.59 -8.46
C THR A 485 16.68 13.36 -9.46
N ASP A 486 15.44 12.94 -9.70
CA ASP A 486 14.50 13.64 -10.57
C ASP A 486 14.12 15.02 -10.03
N THR A 487 14.05 15.15 -8.71
CA THR A 487 13.68 16.41 -8.05
C THR A 487 14.84 17.40 -7.99
N VAL A 488 16.05 16.92 -7.65
CA VAL A 488 17.21 17.80 -7.43
C VAL A 488 18.07 18.01 -8.69
N SER A 489 17.86 17.18 -9.71
CA SER A 489 18.63 17.21 -10.95
C SER A 489 17.73 16.80 -12.11
N GLN A 490 18.10 15.78 -12.89
CA GLN A 490 17.37 15.31 -14.04
C GLN A 490 17.28 13.76 -14.04
N PRO A 491 16.23 13.16 -14.63
CA PRO A 491 16.04 11.71 -14.65
C PRO A 491 17.17 10.90 -15.30
N TRP A 492 17.94 11.54 -16.17
CA TRP A 492 19.08 10.92 -16.86
C TRP A 492 20.41 11.08 -16.12
N MET A 493 20.41 11.61 -14.92
CA MET A 493 21.58 11.61 -14.05
C MET A 493 21.66 10.31 -13.27
N SER A 494 22.87 9.84 -12.98
CA SER A 494 23.08 8.66 -12.15
C SER A 494 22.59 8.91 -10.71
N PRO A 495 21.77 8.02 -10.11
CA PRO A 495 21.36 8.13 -8.71
C PRO A 495 22.47 7.72 -7.73
N ALA A 496 23.58 7.18 -8.23
CA ALA A 496 24.70 6.71 -7.43
C ALA A 496 25.75 7.80 -7.16
N GLY A 497 26.67 7.51 -6.26
CA GLY A 497 27.82 8.35 -5.94
C GLY A 497 27.59 9.31 -4.78
N TYR A 498 28.64 10.04 -4.40
CA TYR A 498 28.69 10.89 -3.21
C TYR A 498 27.67 12.02 -3.19
N ASN A 499 27.34 12.58 -4.34
CA ASN A 499 26.42 13.73 -4.43
C ASN A 499 24.94 13.35 -4.32
N ARG A 500 24.54 12.18 -4.78
CA ARG A 500 23.12 11.79 -4.92
C ARG A 500 22.79 10.44 -4.31
N GLY A 501 23.78 9.56 -4.13
CA GLY A 501 23.59 8.17 -3.70
C GLY A 501 23.54 7.95 -2.19
N GLN A 502 23.37 8.99 -1.37
CA GLN A 502 23.32 8.87 0.08
C GLN A 502 22.02 8.21 0.56
N ILE A 503 22.16 7.09 1.29
CA ILE A 503 21.06 6.33 1.87
C ILE A 503 20.77 6.84 3.28
N LEU A 504 19.48 7.10 3.55
CA LEU A 504 19.01 7.67 4.80
C LEU A 504 18.65 6.58 5.83
N ASN A 505 18.60 6.97 7.11
CA ASN A 505 18.14 6.13 8.23
C ASN A 505 18.89 4.79 8.33
N VAL A 506 20.21 4.83 8.24
CA VAL A 506 21.06 3.65 8.37
C VAL A 506 21.87 3.73 9.66
N VAL A 507 21.69 2.74 10.55
CA VAL A 507 22.54 2.56 11.73
C VAL A 507 23.85 1.84 11.32
N LYS A 508 23.72 0.78 10.52
CA LYS A 508 24.82 0.00 9.94
C LYS A 508 24.34 -0.79 8.73
N LEU A 509 25.27 -1.25 7.91
CA LEU A 509 25.02 -2.19 6.81
C LEU A 509 25.21 -3.64 7.28
N ALA A 510 24.60 -4.60 6.56
CA ALA A 510 24.79 -6.02 6.83
C ALA A 510 26.23 -6.46 6.49
N ILE A 511 26.76 -5.95 5.38
CA ILE A 511 28.15 -6.18 4.96
C ILE A 511 28.79 -4.86 4.52
N GLU A 512 30.11 -4.75 4.75
CA GLU A 512 30.93 -3.65 4.23
C GLU A 512 31.96 -4.19 3.21
N PRO A 513 31.61 -4.15 1.91
CA PRO A 513 32.45 -4.76 0.89
C PRO A 513 33.71 -3.92 0.61
N ARG A 514 34.90 -4.55 0.71
CA ARG A 514 36.19 -3.97 0.30
C ARG A 514 36.28 -3.87 -1.22
N LYS A 515 37.28 -3.20 -1.77
CA LYS A 515 37.46 -2.99 -3.21
C LYS A 515 37.30 -4.31 -4.01
N ALA A 516 38.04 -5.36 -3.66
CA ALA A 516 37.98 -6.64 -4.35
C ALA A 516 36.58 -7.27 -4.32
N HIS A 517 35.85 -7.12 -3.21
CA HIS A 517 34.45 -7.57 -3.08
C HIS A 517 33.52 -6.78 -4.01
N ARG A 518 33.70 -5.45 -4.07
CA ARG A 518 32.91 -4.58 -4.96
C ARG A 518 33.16 -4.91 -6.42
N ASP A 519 34.43 -5.12 -6.81
CA ASP A 519 34.80 -5.49 -8.18
C ASP A 519 34.10 -6.78 -8.60
N ARG A 520 34.03 -7.78 -7.72
CA ARG A 520 33.35 -9.06 -7.95
C ARG A 520 31.82 -8.90 -8.07
N LEU A 521 31.19 -8.14 -7.17
CA LEU A 521 29.76 -7.84 -7.26
C LEU A 521 29.43 -7.09 -8.55
N TYR A 522 30.27 -6.13 -8.90
CA TYR A 522 30.04 -5.32 -10.08
C TYR A 522 30.21 -6.10 -11.40
N GLN A 523 31.00 -7.18 -11.41
CA GLN A 523 31.10 -8.10 -12.57
C GLN A 523 29.78 -8.81 -12.85
N VAL A 524 29.05 -9.21 -11.81
CA VAL A 524 27.74 -9.87 -11.95
C VAL A 524 26.56 -8.91 -11.93
N ALA A 525 26.82 -7.61 -12.13
CA ALA A 525 25.80 -6.54 -12.17
C ALA A 525 24.98 -6.38 -10.87
N ILE A 526 25.62 -6.59 -9.72
CA ILE A 526 25.09 -6.21 -8.40
C ILE A 526 25.73 -4.88 -8.01
N ASN A 527 24.89 -3.92 -7.61
CA ASN A 527 25.32 -2.59 -7.22
C ASN A 527 25.72 -2.56 -5.73
N PRO A 528 27.01 -2.31 -5.40
CA PRO A 528 27.43 -2.28 -4.01
C PRO A 528 26.97 -1.01 -3.30
N VAL A 529 26.63 -1.17 -2.02
CA VAL A 529 26.39 -0.09 -1.07
C VAL A 529 27.50 -0.16 -0.02
N ILE A 530 28.07 0.99 0.32
CA ILE A 530 29.25 1.09 1.21
C ILE A 530 29.06 2.15 2.29
N GLY A 531 29.75 1.99 3.41
CA GLY A 531 30.01 3.07 4.36
C GLY A 531 31.16 3.95 3.87
N ALA A 532 30.89 5.23 3.68
CA ALA A 532 31.86 6.21 3.17
C ALA A 532 32.49 7.08 4.29
N GLY A 533 32.71 6.50 5.46
CA GLY A 533 33.26 7.21 6.61
C GLY A 533 32.38 8.40 7.04
N GLY A 534 32.95 9.60 7.02
CA GLY A 534 32.22 10.82 7.45
C GLY A 534 31.04 11.25 6.55
N GLU A 535 30.88 10.65 5.37
CA GLU A 535 29.83 11.01 4.40
C GLU A 535 28.61 10.07 4.44
N GLY A 536 28.57 9.13 5.40
CA GLY A 536 27.44 8.20 5.58
C GLY A 536 27.49 6.98 4.67
N PHE A 537 26.32 6.45 4.31
CA PHE A 537 26.20 5.23 3.50
C PHE A 537 25.77 5.59 2.08
N ILE A 538 26.43 5.00 1.09
CA ILE A 538 26.34 5.47 -0.30
C ILE A 538 26.14 4.28 -1.25
N LEU A 539 25.20 4.43 -2.21
CA LEU A 539 25.13 3.58 -3.39
C LEU A 539 26.32 3.87 -4.31
N LEU A 540 27.19 2.89 -4.51
CA LEU A 540 28.42 3.03 -5.33
C LEU A 540 28.37 2.20 -6.62
N GLY A 541 27.19 2.04 -7.22
CA GLY A 541 27.00 1.34 -8.49
C GLY A 541 25.78 1.84 -9.22
N ASP A 542 25.83 1.86 -10.54
CA ASP A 542 24.75 2.31 -11.42
C ASP A 542 24.45 1.35 -12.57
N LYS A 543 24.75 0.06 -12.38
CA LYS A 543 24.49 -0.99 -13.39
C LYS A 543 23.03 -1.47 -13.36
N THR A 544 22.51 -1.75 -14.55
CA THR A 544 21.31 -2.57 -14.75
C THR A 544 21.67 -4.07 -14.72
N ALA A 545 20.70 -4.95 -14.57
CA ALA A 545 20.90 -6.39 -14.41
C ALA A 545 21.26 -7.12 -15.73
N THR A 546 21.88 -6.43 -16.71
CA THR A 546 22.33 -7.05 -17.94
C THR A 546 23.77 -7.54 -17.84
N SER A 547 24.02 -8.71 -18.41
CA SER A 547 25.35 -9.28 -18.59
C SER A 547 26.00 -8.85 -19.90
N VAL A 548 25.23 -8.31 -20.84
CA VAL A 548 25.69 -7.89 -22.17
C VAL A 548 26.12 -6.44 -22.13
N PRO A 549 27.38 -6.10 -22.47
CA PRO A 549 27.80 -4.72 -22.58
C PRO A 549 26.99 -3.97 -23.63
N SER A 550 26.27 -2.94 -23.21
CA SER A 550 25.44 -2.11 -24.08
C SER A 550 25.32 -0.68 -23.52
N PRO A 551 24.88 0.29 -24.31
CA PRO A 551 24.54 1.61 -23.75
C PRO A 551 23.53 1.58 -22.62
N PHE A 552 22.68 0.54 -22.54
CA PHE A 552 21.64 0.37 -21.54
C PHE A 552 22.09 -0.38 -20.28
N ASP A 553 23.37 -0.67 -20.14
CA ASP A 553 23.94 -1.31 -18.95
C ASP A 553 24.02 -0.35 -17.73
N ARG A 554 23.53 0.89 -17.90
CA ARG A 554 23.54 1.96 -16.87
C ARG A 554 22.14 2.43 -16.54
N ILE A 555 21.90 2.66 -15.25
CA ILE A 555 20.61 3.13 -14.72
C ILE A 555 20.20 4.45 -15.38
N ASN A 556 21.13 5.40 -15.47
CA ASN A 556 20.87 6.72 -16.02
C ASN A 556 20.42 6.67 -17.49
N VAL A 557 21.08 5.86 -18.32
CA VAL A 557 20.71 5.71 -19.74
C VAL A 557 19.36 5.00 -19.88
N ARG A 558 19.13 3.94 -19.11
CA ARG A 558 17.85 3.23 -19.14
C ARG A 558 16.70 4.16 -18.73
N ARG A 559 16.84 4.94 -17.67
CA ARG A 559 15.85 5.92 -17.22
C ARG A 559 15.61 7.03 -18.25
N LEU A 560 16.67 7.53 -18.89
CA LEU A 560 16.54 8.46 -20.02
C LEU A 560 15.63 7.87 -21.10
N PHE A 561 15.91 6.65 -21.57
CA PHE A 561 15.12 6.06 -22.65
C PHE A 561 13.69 5.71 -22.23
N ASN A 562 13.46 5.30 -20.97
CA ASN A 562 12.10 5.07 -20.45
C ASN A 562 11.29 6.38 -20.48
N MET A 563 11.88 7.50 -20.05
CA MET A 563 11.26 8.82 -20.12
C MET A 563 11.00 9.27 -21.55
N LEU A 564 11.99 9.10 -22.46
CA LEU A 564 11.85 9.46 -23.87
C LEU A 564 10.72 8.68 -24.54
N LYS A 565 10.71 7.35 -24.36
CA LYS A 565 9.65 6.48 -24.92
C LYS A 565 8.27 6.91 -24.44
N LYS A 566 8.14 7.21 -23.15
CA LYS A 566 6.88 7.62 -22.58
C LYS A 566 6.40 8.96 -23.11
N ASN A 567 7.23 9.99 -23.04
CA ASN A 567 6.85 11.35 -23.42
C ASN A 567 6.58 11.47 -24.92
N ILE A 568 7.43 10.86 -25.76
CA ILE A 568 7.23 10.85 -27.22
C ILE A 568 6.04 9.96 -27.57
N GLY A 569 5.88 8.80 -26.93
CA GLY A 569 4.74 7.90 -27.13
C GLY A 569 3.40 8.57 -26.78
N ASP A 570 3.32 9.25 -25.64
CA ASP A 570 2.11 9.97 -25.24
C ASP A 570 1.78 11.12 -26.22
N SER A 571 2.80 11.83 -26.71
CA SER A 571 2.62 12.85 -27.76
C SER A 571 2.20 12.24 -29.10
N SER A 572 2.71 11.07 -29.43
CA SER A 572 2.38 10.38 -30.68
C SER A 572 0.91 9.95 -30.78
N LYS A 573 0.23 9.74 -29.65
CA LYS A 573 -1.21 9.38 -29.61
C LYS A 573 -2.08 10.41 -30.32
N TYR A 574 -1.70 11.67 -30.28
CA TYR A 574 -2.42 12.76 -30.95
C TYR A 574 -2.25 12.77 -32.48
N LYS A 575 -1.35 11.93 -33.03
CA LYS A 575 -1.20 11.75 -34.49
C LYS A 575 -1.99 10.54 -35.03
N LEU A 576 -2.63 9.77 -34.13
CA LEU A 576 -3.51 8.68 -34.57
C LEU A 576 -4.70 9.24 -35.31
N PHE A 577 -5.06 8.58 -36.39
CA PHE A 577 -6.13 8.97 -37.31
C PHE A 577 -5.89 10.25 -38.14
N GLU A 578 -4.68 10.87 -38.06
CA GLU A 578 -4.27 11.92 -38.98
C GLU A 578 -3.75 11.33 -40.31
N ASN A 579 -3.79 12.12 -41.36
CA ASN A 579 -3.28 11.68 -42.64
C ASN A 579 -1.74 11.50 -42.61
N ASN A 580 -1.25 10.40 -43.16
CA ASN A 580 0.18 10.15 -43.31
C ASN A 580 0.75 10.90 -44.54
N ASP A 581 0.80 12.21 -44.48
CA ASP A 581 1.34 13.09 -45.48
C ASP A 581 2.69 13.71 -45.09
N ASN A 582 3.30 14.44 -46.03
CA ASN A 582 4.58 15.10 -45.80
C ASN A 582 4.51 16.17 -44.70
N PHE A 583 3.37 16.82 -44.53
CA PHE A 583 3.17 17.86 -43.52
C PHE A 583 3.13 17.25 -42.12
N THR A 584 2.35 16.20 -41.93
CA THR A 584 2.25 15.48 -40.65
C THR A 584 3.59 14.90 -40.23
N ARG A 585 4.34 14.29 -41.17
CA ARG A 585 5.70 13.77 -40.91
C ARG A 585 6.70 14.86 -40.53
N ALA A 586 6.67 16.00 -41.23
CA ALA A 586 7.55 17.13 -40.95
C ALA A 586 7.21 17.79 -39.61
N SER A 587 5.92 17.95 -39.29
CA SER A 587 5.43 18.46 -38.00
C SER A 587 5.91 17.58 -36.84
N PHE A 588 5.70 16.26 -36.93
CA PHE A 588 6.15 15.31 -35.91
C PHE A 588 7.66 15.34 -35.70
N ARG A 589 8.42 15.32 -36.81
CA ARG A 589 9.89 15.42 -36.76
C ARG A 589 10.34 16.70 -36.05
N MET A 590 9.69 17.84 -36.32
CA MET A 590 9.99 19.11 -35.68
C MET A 590 9.71 19.07 -34.17
N GLU A 591 8.54 18.58 -33.75
CA GLU A 591 8.14 18.45 -32.34
C GLU A 591 9.15 17.60 -31.57
N VAL A 592 9.48 16.40 -32.05
CA VAL A 592 10.44 15.48 -31.42
C VAL A 592 11.84 16.07 -31.40
N SER A 593 12.28 16.73 -32.51
CA SER A 593 13.60 17.35 -32.57
C SER A 593 13.74 18.50 -31.58
N GLN A 594 12.71 19.33 -31.41
CA GLN A 594 12.69 20.39 -30.40
C GLN A 594 12.80 19.84 -28.96
N TYR A 595 12.05 18.79 -28.66
CA TYR A 595 12.11 18.12 -27.37
C TYR A 595 13.50 17.51 -27.11
N LEU A 596 14.09 16.79 -28.07
CA LEU A 596 15.42 16.22 -27.96
C LEU A 596 16.52 17.29 -27.86
N ASN A 597 16.36 18.45 -28.50
CA ASN A 597 17.26 19.58 -28.33
C ASN A 597 17.26 20.14 -26.91
N THR A 598 16.08 20.20 -26.29
CA THR A 598 15.97 20.59 -24.87
C THR A 598 16.77 19.65 -23.99
N ILE A 599 16.62 18.33 -24.18
CA ILE A 599 17.35 17.32 -23.40
C ILE A 599 18.86 17.38 -23.68
N ARG A 600 19.27 17.67 -24.92
CA ARG A 600 20.67 17.89 -25.27
C ARG A 600 21.24 19.10 -24.55
N SER A 601 20.52 20.19 -24.51
CA SER A 601 20.93 21.42 -23.81
C SER A 601 21.05 21.22 -22.31
N LEU A 602 20.27 20.30 -21.74
CA LEU A 602 20.31 19.91 -20.32
C LEU A 602 21.33 18.77 -20.05
N GLY A 603 22.14 18.38 -21.06
CA GLY A 603 23.23 17.39 -20.90
C GLY A 603 22.77 15.93 -20.85
N GLY A 604 21.56 15.60 -21.26
CA GLY A 604 21.06 14.22 -21.28
C GLY A 604 21.55 13.38 -22.45
N ILE A 605 21.80 14.03 -23.59
CA ILE A 605 22.29 13.39 -24.82
C ILE A 605 23.38 14.24 -25.44
N TYR A 606 24.32 13.58 -26.10
CA TYR A 606 25.36 14.28 -26.86
C TYR A 606 24.86 14.74 -28.22
N ASP A 607 24.11 13.86 -28.91
CA ASP A 607 23.63 14.11 -30.24
C ASP A 607 22.42 13.21 -30.58
N PHE A 608 21.60 13.60 -31.55
CA PHE A 608 20.47 12.82 -32.02
C PHE A 608 20.14 13.07 -33.48
N ARG A 609 19.42 12.13 -34.08
CA ARG A 609 18.82 12.27 -35.42
C ARG A 609 17.39 11.70 -35.38
N VAL A 610 16.43 12.46 -35.87
CA VAL A 610 15.05 12.01 -36.10
C VAL A 610 14.82 11.85 -37.58
N GLN A 611 14.43 10.65 -38.01
CA GLN A 611 14.08 10.31 -39.35
C GLN A 611 12.59 9.97 -39.39
N CYS A 612 11.84 10.82 -40.09
CA CYS A 612 10.42 10.66 -40.36
C CYS A 612 10.13 11.36 -41.69
N ASP A 613 10.40 10.64 -42.76
CA ASP A 613 10.30 11.14 -44.13
C ASP A 613 9.91 10.00 -45.10
N THR A 614 10.01 10.22 -46.40
CA THR A 614 9.65 9.23 -47.41
C THR A 614 10.58 8.02 -47.45
N THR A 615 11.75 8.06 -46.79
CA THR A 615 12.70 6.95 -46.78
C THR A 615 12.28 5.83 -45.84
N ASN A 616 11.62 6.16 -44.72
CA ASN A 616 11.08 5.20 -43.76
C ASN A 616 9.54 5.10 -43.78
N ASN A 617 8.85 5.98 -44.53
CA ASN A 617 7.42 5.88 -44.83
C ASN A 617 7.26 5.75 -46.37
N THR A 618 7.57 4.56 -46.86
CA THR A 618 7.38 4.20 -48.27
C THR A 618 5.89 4.04 -48.58
N ALA A 619 5.55 3.93 -49.89
CA ALA A 619 4.17 3.71 -50.30
C ALA A 619 3.57 2.46 -49.65
N ASP A 620 4.33 1.36 -49.51
CA ASP A 620 3.90 0.13 -48.88
C ASP A 620 3.59 0.31 -47.35
N VAL A 621 4.33 1.19 -46.66
CA VAL A 621 4.09 1.53 -45.24
C VAL A 621 2.81 2.36 -45.11
N ILE A 622 2.62 3.31 -46.02
CA ILE A 622 1.41 4.14 -46.03
C ILE A 622 0.17 3.31 -46.36
N ASP A 623 0.28 2.38 -47.35
CA ASP A 623 -0.81 1.49 -47.72
C ASP A 623 -1.23 0.52 -46.60
N ARG A 624 -0.32 0.20 -45.67
CA ARG A 624 -0.62 -0.54 -44.43
C ARG A 624 -1.17 0.34 -43.29
N ASN A 625 -1.43 1.61 -43.56
CA ASN A 625 -1.84 2.59 -42.55
C ASN A 625 -0.84 2.75 -41.37
N GLU A 626 0.46 2.58 -41.66
CA GLU A 626 1.53 2.69 -40.66
C GLU A 626 2.23 4.06 -40.76
N PHE A 627 2.64 4.59 -39.62
CA PHE A 627 3.45 5.79 -39.50
C PHE A 627 4.75 5.42 -38.79
N VAL A 628 5.90 5.55 -39.46
CA VAL A 628 7.20 5.13 -38.91
C VAL A 628 8.11 6.33 -38.68
N ALA A 629 8.57 6.48 -37.43
CA ALA A 629 9.58 7.44 -37.04
C ALA A 629 10.76 6.73 -36.38
N SER A 630 11.97 6.96 -36.84
CA SER A 630 13.21 6.41 -36.31
C SER A 630 14.01 7.49 -35.56
N MET A 631 14.38 7.20 -34.32
CA MET A 631 15.16 8.12 -33.48
C MET A 631 16.49 7.49 -33.10
N TYR A 632 17.56 8.10 -33.53
CA TYR A 632 18.95 7.72 -33.25
C TYR A 632 19.48 8.66 -32.18
N ILE A 633 19.88 8.15 -31.01
CA ILE A 633 20.26 8.96 -29.85
C ILE A 633 21.60 8.50 -29.33
N LYS A 634 22.50 9.44 -29.08
CA LYS A 634 23.77 9.23 -28.36
C LYS A 634 23.61 9.68 -26.92
N PRO A 635 23.36 8.77 -25.96
CA PRO A 635 23.14 9.16 -24.58
C PRO A 635 24.44 9.64 -23.90
N ALA A 636 24.32 10.58 -22.97
CA ALA A 636 25.42 10.95 -22.08
C ALA A 636 25.70 9.80 -21.09
N LYS A 637 26.97 9.52 -20.85
CA LYS A 637 27.41 8.46 -19.93
C LYS A 637 27.94 9.05 -18.63
N SER A 638 27.67 8.35 -17.52
CA SER A 638 28.25 8.66 -16.20
C SER A 638 29.76 8.33 -16.17
N ILE A 639 30.51 9.09 -15.41
CA ILE A 639 31.92 8.81 -15.13
C ILE A 639 32.00 7.77 -14.01
N ASN A 640 32.53 6.59 -14.33
CA ASN A 640 32.66 5.50 -13.35
C ASN A 640 34.12 5.30 -12.88
N TYR A 641 35.08 5.76 -13.67
CA TYR A 641 36.50 5.61 -13.36
C TYR A 641 37.23 6.94 -13.56
N ILE A 642 37.98 7.34 -12.55
CA ILE A 642 38.84 8.51 -12.60
C ILE A 642 40.28 8.00 -12.44
N LEU A 643 41.13 8.21 -13.44
CA LEU A 643 42.55 7.92 -13.39
C LEU A 643 43.29 9.25 -13.21
N LEU A 644 43.96 9.38 -12.08
CA LEU A 644 44.81 10.54 -11.78
C LEU A 644 46.26 10.10 -11.88
N ASN A 645 47.01 10.66 -12.83
CA ASN A 645 48.44 10.42 -12.99
C ASN A 645 49.20 11.57 -12.35
N PHE A 646 49.96 11.27 -11.29
CA PHE A 646 50.87 12.23 -10.67
C PHE A 646 52.30 11.89 -11.07
N THR A 647 52.95 12.80 -11.78
CA THR A 647 54.37 12.67 -12.16
C THR A 647 55.15 13.68 -11.36
N ALA A 648 56.04 13.19 -10.50
CA ALA A 648 57.01 14.04 -9.78
C ALA A 648 58.16 14.40 -10.73
N VAL A 649 58.39 15.67 -10.88
CA VAL A 649 59.41 16.21 -11.80
C VAL A 649 60.54 16.84 -10.98
N ALA A 650 61.77 16.69 -11.43
CA ALA A 650 62.93 17.33 -10.79
C ALA A 650 62.84 18.87 -10.93
N THR A 651 63.40 19.60 -9.92
CA THR A 651 63.23 21.06 -9.78
C THR A 651 63.77 21.90 -10.94
N GLY A 652 64.48 21.31 -11.87
CA GLY A 652 65.09 22.01 -13.04
C GLY A 652 64.53 21.57 -14.38
N SER A 653 63.46 20.73 -14.43
CA SER A 653 62.91 20.25 -15.69
C SER A 653 61.79 21.18 -16.21
N ASP A 654 61.78 21.48 -17.51
CA ASP A 654 60.76 22.28 -18.14
C ASP A 654 59.51 21.38 -18.39
N PHE A 655 58.32 21.84 -18.02
CA PHE A 655 57.08 21.10 -18.18
C PHE A 655 56.72 20.83 -19.65
N ASP A 656 57.12 21.75 -20.57
CA ASP A 656 56.88 21.61 -21.99
C ASP A 656 57.72 20.48 -22.64
N GLU A 657 58.86 20.15 -22.05
CA GLU A 657 59.74 19.07 -22.50
C GLU A 657 59.21 17.69 -22.08
N ILE A 658 58.45 17.62 -20.98
CA ILE A 658 57.89 16.38 -20.41
C ILE A 658 56.53 16.03 -21.02
N ILE A 659 55.70 17.04 -21.30
CA ILE A 659 54.36 16.85 -21.82
C ILE A 659 54.34 16.64 -23.34
N GLY A 660 55.44 17.01 -24.04
CA GLY A 660 55.50 17.04 -25.52
C GLY A 660 54.62 18.14 -26.09
N PRO A 661 54.82 18.55 -27.33
CA PRO A 661 53.97 19.55 -27.96
C PRO A 661 52.52 19.05 -27.98
N ALA A 662 51.64 19.80 -27.31
CA ALA A 662 50.19 19.51 -27.28
C ALA A 662 49.70 19.39 -28.75
N ASN A 663 49.35 18.18 -29.14
CA ASN A 663 48.61 17.98 -30.40
C ASN A 663 47.31 18.75 -30.29
N GLN A 664 47.22 19.89 -30.94
CA GLN A 664 45.99 20.57 -31.25
C GLN A 664 45.13 19.64 -32.13
N ALA A 665 44.11 19.04 -31.57
CA ALA A 665 43.04 18.36 -32.30
C ALA A 665 41.68 18.96 -31.92
#